data_bd6cd09cba02cd8bbfa16dc84c006555
#
_entry.id   bd6cd09cba02cd8bbfa16dc84c006555
#
_cell.length_a   1.000
_cell.length_b   1.000
_cell.length_c   1.000
_cell.angle_alpha   90.00
_cell.angle_beta   90.00
_cell.angle_gamma   90.00
#
_symmetry.space_group_name_H-M   'P 1'
#
loop_
_entity.id
_entity.type
_entity.pdbx_description
1 polymer ?
#
loop_
_entity_poly.entity_id
_entity_poly.type
_entity_poly.pdbx_seq_one_letter_code
_entity_poly.pdbx_strand_id
1 'polypeptide(L)'
;MQISKDWLHDYLPVAISATRMAELLTATGLEVEKVHEVDAVPGGLRGVIVGEVLTVIKHPDADRLNCTTVSIGGEQPLEIVCGAPNVAVGQKVPVATVGCTLYPTGSEEGLTIKKGKIRGQVSEGMICAEDELGLGQSHDGILVLDPDAVVGQPLSEHLGLESDTALEIGLTPNRMDAMSHMGVARDLRAALLRHDEEVLWSPPMLSEWPAVGSGLTLDIQDPSACPRYFALKVEGVSAIPSPEWLQRRLKTIGAKPINALVDITNYVLHSVGHPLHAFDSRALHGNAIVVRRATSGEAFTTLDGVARTLHADDLVIANASDAMALAGVFGGLKSGVQADTTSIVLESAWFDPVVIRKGAKRHGLNTDASFRYERGVDPSLGTEALELAWTLLQSIFPDAHVTGYDAFESADAPFGDRVVHIDTQRIQASIGEAIPEDRMRSILQSLDIHVTAESGSAWTLSVPAYRWDVTREADIAEEILRIYGFNAISFPPAMRSHVAHEDRVSPEMLRRKAADYLVGQGLFEIMNNSLTRAQAYEKHPSIPADSVVPVLNPLSQDLGVMRPSLMLGGLDAVSYNAKRQNADMALFEFGRTYHTSADGLSERHALGLWLAGSYPGPHWMTGEAKINFFALKGLVLGLCHRFGLHTEEQGMEAEGGEFAGGIQLSVGGQPLASLGWVDDWALKQADLKQPVLAARIDWDRFVKAASRVKITYREPSKFPKVTRDLALIVDASLSYGELYTCLRQVKEKTLQGIELFDVYQGKNLPDGKLSYGMRFTFLDPNKTLQDAQVDGAMAKFLKAAEDGVGASLR
;
A
#
# COMPACT_ATOMS: atom_id res chain seq x y z
N MET A 1 2.35 5.91 -14.45
CA MET A 1 2.06 6.09 -15.91
C MET A 1 3.15 6.95 -16.53
N GLN A 2 3.61 6.63 -17.74
CA GLN A 2 4.62 7.45 -18.42
C GLN A 2 3.98 8.41 -19.43
N ILE A 3 4.44 9.66 -19.43
CA ILE A 3 3.98 10.77 -20.29
C ILE A 3 5.17 11.38 -20.99
N SER A 4 5.08 11.50 -22.31
CA SER A 4 6.08 12.16 -23.16
C SER A 4 5.90 13.68 -23.12
N LYS A 5 6.97 14.41 -22.87
CA LYS A 5 6.98 15.87 -22.91
C LYS A 5 6.63 16.42 -24.30
N ASP A 6 7.22 15.82 -25.34
CA ASP A 6 6.95 16.25 -26.72
C ASP A 6 5.53 15.97 -27.16
N TRP A 7 4.94 14.86 -26.65
CA TRP A 7 3.54 14.57 -26.91
C TRP A 7 2.58 15.50 -26.13
N LEU A 8 2.96 15.90 -24.90
CA LEU A 8 2.24 16.97 -24.19
C LEU A 8 2.30 18.30 -24.93
N HIS A 9 3.43 18.60 -25.57
CA HIS A 9 3.59 19.83 -26.37
C HIS A 9 2.61 19.89 -27.57
N ASP A 10 2.17 18.74 -28.10
CA ASP A 10 1.15 18.71 -29.16
C ASP A 10 -0.18 19.28 -28.65
N TYR A 11 -0.54 19.08 -27.38
CA TYR A 11 -1.74 19.65 -26.73
C TYR A 11 -1.52 21.07 -26.18
N LEU A 12 -0.34 21.33 -25.69
CA LEU A 12 0.06 22.60 -25.06
C LEU A 12 1.40 23.06 -25.64
N PRO A 13 1.39 23.83 -26.75
CA PRO A 13 2.59 24.34 -27.38
C PRO A 13 3.21 25.47 -26.55
N VAL A 14 3.71 25.13 -25.35
CA VAL A 14 4.34 26.04 -24.40
C VAL A 14 5.79 25.61 -24.13
N ALA A 15 6.71 26.58 -24.16
CA ALA A 15 8.14 26.33 -23.95
C ALA A 15 8.49 26.32 -22.46
N ILE A 16 8.25 25.20 -21.78
CA ILE A 16 8.63 25.00 -20.37
C ILE A 16 9.60 23.83 -20.23
N SER A 17 10.48 23.89 -19.22
CA SER A 17 11.37 22.80 -18.91
C SER A 17 10.64 21.61 -18.28
N ALA A 18 11.14 20.40 -18.48
CA ALA A 18 10.57 19.19 -17.83
C ALA A 18 10.56 19.31 -16.30
N THR A 19 11.55 19.95 -15.69
CA THR A 19 11.59 20.21 -14.24
C THR A 19 10.40 21.10 -13.81
N ARG A 20 10.16 22.21 -14.53
CA ARG A 20 9.05 23.10 -14.23
C ARG A 20 7.69 22.42 -14.45
N MET A 21 7.57 21.59 -15.47
CA MET A 21 6.39 20.77 -15.74
C MET A 21 6.12 19.81 -14.57
N ALA A 22 7.15 19.11 -14.10
CA ALA A 22 7.06 18.20 -12.97
C ALA A 22 6.63 18.89 -11.67
N GLU A 23 7.17 20.09 -11.39
CA GLU A 23 6.77 20.91 -10.23
C GLU A 23 5.30 21.30 -10.29
N LEU A 24 4.84 21.79 -11.45
CA LEU A 24 3.44 22.22 -11.64
C LEU A 24 2.47 21.05 -11.51
N LEU A 25 2.73 19.92 -12.16
CA LEU A 25 1.90 18.73 -12.09
C LEU A 25 1.82 18.18 -10.65
N THR A 26 2.96 18.06 -9.98
CA THR A 26 2.99 17.62 -8.58
C THR A 26 2.21 18.58 -7.68
N ALA A 27 2.34 19.88 -7.89
CA ALA A 27 1.61 20.88 -7.10
C ALA A 27 0.08 20.84 -7.30
N THR A 28 -0.40 20.28 -8.42
CA THR A 28 -1.84 20.11 -8.71
C THR A 28 -2.36 18.71 -8.39
N GLY A 29 -1.52 17.82 -7.79
CA GLY A 29 -1.91 16.50 -7.35
C GLY A 29 -1.60 15.36 -8.33
N LEU A 30 -0.91 15.64 -9.44
CA LEU A 30 -0.34 14.63 -10.33
C LEU A 30 1.16 14.46 -10.01
N GLU A 31 1.47 13.65 -9.00
CA GLU A 31 2.83 13.47 -8.50
C GLU A 31 3.75 12.92 -9.59
N VAL A 32 4.77 13.71 -9.96
CA VAL A 32 5.82 13.25 -10.87
C VAL A 32 6.92 12.58 -10.04
N GLU A 33 6.95 11.26 -10.10
CA GLU A 33 7.87 10.42 -9.33
C GLU A 33 9.27 10.42 -9.93
N LYS A 34 9.36 10.52 -11.27
CA LYS A 34 10.62 10.49 -12.00
C LYS A 34 10.54 11.26 -13.32
N VAL A 35 11.66 11.91 -13.67
CA VAL A 35 11.89 12.53 -14.98
C VAL A 35 13.16 11.92 -15.57
N HIS A 36 13.10 11.42 -16.80
CA HIS A 36 14.26 10.84 -17.47
C HIS A 36 14.24 11.12 -18.97
N GLU A 37 15.42 11.27 -19.54
CA GLU A 37 15.59 11.39 -20.98
C GLU A 37 15.42 10.03 -21.64
N VAL A 38 14.74 10.02 -22.78
CA VAL A 38 14.57 8.85 -23.65
C VAL A 38 15.25 9.16 -24.98
N ASP A 39 16.39 8.54 -25.17
CA ASP A 39 17.15 8.71 -26.41
C ASP A 39 16.44 8.03 -27.59
N ALA A 40 16.51 8.61 -28.79
CA ALA A 40 15.95 8.03 -30.03
C ALA A 40 16.53 6.64 -30.35
N VAL A 41 17.80 6.45 -30.02
CA VAL A 41 18.50 5.15 -30.01
C VAL A 41 19.25 5.01 -28.68
N PRO A 42 19.42 3.78 -28.17
CA PRO A 42 20.08 3.58 -26.86
C PRO A 42 21.45 4.26 -26.79
N GLY A 43 21.64 5.10 -25.74
CA GLY A 43 22.86 5.89 -25.56
C GLY A 43 22.97 7.17 -26.39
N GLY A 44 21.95 7.48 -27.22
CA GLY A 44 21.82 8.76 -27.94
C GLY A 44 22.97 9.06 -28.90
N LEU A 45 23.77 8.07 -29.26
CA LEU A 45 24.99 8.20 -30.09
C LEU A 45 25.98 9.26 -29.55
N ARG A 46 26.02 9.48 -28.24
CA ARG A 46 26.89 10.44 -27.60
C ARG A 46 28.37 10.07 -27.83
N GLY A 47 29.11 10.95 -28.49
CA GLY A 47 30.51 10.71 -28.86
C GLY A 47 30.71 10.00 -30.22
N VAL A 48 29.62 9.81 -30.98
CA VAL A 48 29.72 9.43 -32.38
C VAL A 48 29.63 10.67 -33.26
N ILE A 49 30.62 10.84 -34.14
CA ILE A 49 30.84 12.06 -34.92
C ILE A 49 30.95 11.70 -36.40
N VAL A 50 30.44 12.55 -37.27
CA VAL A 50 30.66 12.41 -38.73
C VAL A 50 32.13 12.63 -39.04
N GLY A 51 32.77 11.60 -39.64
CA GLY A 51 34.14 11.64 -40.08
C GLY A 51 34.32 11.49 -41.59
N GLU A 52 35.45 11.92 -42.11
CA GLU A 52 35.85 11.71 -43.51
C GLU A 52 37.07 10.80 -43.57
N VAL A 53 36.99 9.74 -44.36
CA VAL A 53 38.15 8.83 -44.57
C VAL A 53 39.14 9.47 -45.51
N LEU A 54 40.30 9.82 -44.96
CA LEU A 54 41.36 10.51 -45.71
C LEU A 54 42.29 9.51 -46.43
N THR A 55 42.66 8.41 -45.78
CA THR A 55 43.50 7.36 -46.35
C THR A 55 43.04 5.99 -45.97
N VAL A 56 43.26 5.01 -46.84
CA VAL A 56 43.00 3.56 -46.62
C VAL A 56 44.21 2.81 -47.06
N ILE A 57 44.93 2.12 -46.14
CA ILE A 57 46.13 1.35 -46.40
C ILE A 57 45.91 -0.05 -45.83
N LYS A 58 46.36 -1.09 -46.58
CA LYS A 58 46.27 -2.48 -46.10
C LYS A 58 47.04 -2.67 -44.81
N HIS A 59 46.47 -3.38 -43.84
CA HIS A 59 47.14 -3.71 -42.58
C HIS A 59 48.35 -4.62 -42.83
N PRO A 60 49.55 -4.32 -42.26
CA PRO A 60 50.75 -5.10 -42.56
C PRO A 60 50.65 -6.57 -42.15
N ASP A 61 49.93 -6.91 -41.10
CA ASP A 61 49.85 -8.25 -40.52
C ASP A 61 48.45 -8.87 -40.56
N ALA A 62 47.53 -8.36 -41.42
CA ALA A 62 46.18 -8.89 -41.51
C ALA A 62 45.50 -8.56 -42.84
N ASP A 63 45.20 -9.59 -43.63
CA ASP A 63 44.60 -9.49 -44.98
C ASP A 63 43.22 -8.83 -45.02
N ARG A 64 42.45 -8.98 -43.95
CA ARG A 64 41.06 -8.48 -43.85
C ARG A 64 40.93 -7.11 -43.18
N LEU A 65 42.03 -6.54 -42.71
CA LEU A 65 42.00 -5.24 -41.98
C LEU A 65 42.64 -4.14 -42.88
N ASN A 66 42.12 -2.93 -42.67
CA ASN A 66 42.66 -1.71 -43.24
C ASN A 66 43.05 -0.72 -42.14
N CYS A 67 44.19 -0.07 -42.26
CA CYS A 67 44.56 1.08 -41.45
C CYS A 67 44.04 2.34 -42.15
N THR A 68 43.21 3.09 -41.50
CA THR A 68 42.61 4.32 -42.03
C THR A 68 43.04 5.52 -41.25
N THR A 69 43.14 6.69 -41.88
CA THR A 69 43.16 7.97 -41.22
C THR A 69 41.84 8.67 -41.48
N VAL A 70 41.16 9.14 -40.41
CA VAL A 70 39.82 9.71 -40.49
C VAL A 70 39.83 11.10 -39.87
N SER A 71 39.44 12.10 -40.65
CA SER A 71 39.21 13.45 -40.11
C SER A 71 37.84 13.50 -39.41
N ILE A 72 37.82 14.01 -38.18
CA ILE A 72 36.59 14.32 -37.42
C ILE A 72 36.45 15.86 -37.18
N GLY A 73 37.09 16.66 -38.01
CA GLY A 73 37.08 18.13 -37.88
C GLY A 73 38.07 18.71 -36.88
N GLY A 74 38.89 17.88 -36.23
CA GLY A 74 39.93 18.31 -35.30
C GLY A 74 41.28 18.63 -36.01
N GLU A 75 42.28 19.12 -35.26
CA GLU A 75 43.61 19.48 -35.80
C GLU A 75 44.37 18.24 -36.31
N GLN A 76 44.14 17.07 -35.76
CA GLN A 76 44.81 15.83 -36.19
C GLN A 76 43.76 14.76 -36.51
N PRO A 77 43.91 14.05 -37.65
CA PRO A 77 43.04 12.91 -37.97
C PRO A 77 43.28 11.72 -37.03
N LEU A 78 42.27 10.92 -36.79
CA LEU A 78 42.35 9.72 -35.99
C LEU A 78 42.92 8.55 -36.81
N GLU A 79 43.80 7.76 -36.21
CA GLU A 79 44.20 6.47 -36.76
C GLU A 79 43.20 5.38 -36.34
N ILE A 80 42.54 4.73 -37.26
CA ILE A 80 41.52 3.71 -36.97
C ILE A 80 41.76 2.46 -37.83
N VAL A 81 41.77 1.31 -37.17
CA VAL A 81 41.83 0.02 -37.85
C VAL A 81 40.41 -0.48 -38.17
N CYS A 82 40.06 -0.63 -39.43
CA CYS A 82 38.75 -1.00 -39.91
C CYS A 82 38.76 -2.38 -40.60
N GLY A 83 37.81 -3.24 -40.25
CA GLY A 83 37.65 -4.57 -40.84
C GLY A 83 36.59 -4.63 -41.96
N ALA A 84 35.88 -3.56 -42.21
CA ALA A 84 34.80 -3.53 -43.18
C ALA A 84 35.32 -3.54 -44.61
N PRO A 85 34.71 -4.29 -45.53
CA PRO A 85 35.13 -4.42 -46.91
C PRO A 85 34.82 -3.20 -47.77
N ASN A 86 33.86 -2.37 -47.34
CA ASN A 86 33.36 -1.20 -48.09
C ASN A 86 34.03 0.12 -47.78
N VAL A 87 35.06 0.15 -46.89
CA VAL A 87 35.75 1.39 -46.56
C VAL A 87 36.56 1.91 -47.72
N ALA A 88 36.36 3.20 -48.08
CA ALA A 88 37.09 3.85 -49.17
C ALA A 88 37.40 5.31 -48.85
N VAL A 89 38.42 5.86 -49.50
CA VAL A 89 38.85 7.26 -49.35
C VAL A 89 37.75 8.19 -49.84
N GLY A 90 37.52 9.29 -49.11
CA GLY A 90 36.49 10.30 -49.40
C GLY A 90 35.13 10.01 -48.86
N GLN A 91 34.89 8.85 -48.28
CA GLN A 91 33.61 8.52 -47.67
C GLN A 91 33.39 9.33 -46.37
N LYS A 92 32.13 9.78 -46.18
CA LYS A 92 31.62 10.27 -44.89
C LYS A 92 31.11 9.09 -44.09
N VAL A 93 31.53 8.94 -42.87
CA VAL A 93 31.26 7.75 -42.02
C VAL A 93 31.03 8.13 -40.58
N PRO A 94 30.23 7.36 -39.83
CA PRO A 94 30.10 7.51 -38.39
C PRO A 94 31.35 7.01 -37.68
N VAL A 95 31.94 7.84 -36.84
CA VAL A 95 33.13 7.55 -36.03
C VAL A 95 32.81 7.62 -34.55
N ALA A 96 32.81 6.46 -33.87
CA ALA A 96 32.74 6.38 -32.44
C ALA A 96 34.10 6.69 -31.82
N THR A 97 34.21 7.79 -31.09
CA THR A 97 35.43 8.24 -30.45
C THR A 97 35.76 7.47 -29.17
N VAL A 98 37.01 7.54 -28.69
CA VAL A 98 37.44 6.88 -27.45
C VAL A 98 36.60 7.42 -26.26
N GLY A 99 36.02 6.51 -25.48
CA GLY A 99 35.11 6.81 -24.36
C GLY A 99 33.63 6.76 -24.73
N CYS A 100 33.29 6.72 -26.02
CA CYS A 100 31.91 6.50 -26.48
C CYS A 100 31.45 5.10 -26.08
N THR A 101 30.17 4.95 -25.71
CA THR A 101 29.53 3.67 -25.47
C THR A 101 28.41 3.50 -26.50
N LEU A 102 28.50 2.45 -27.28
CA LEU A 102 27.52 2.04 -28.28
C LEU A 102 26.66 0.91 -27.75
N TYR A 103 25.42 0.84 -28.21
CA TYR A 103 24.48 -0.24 -27.89
C TYR A 103 24.02 -0.91 -29.20
N PRO A 104 24.72 -1.99 -29.64
CA PRO A 104 24.38 -2.65 -30.87
C PRO A 104 22.95 -3.21 -30.86
N THR A 105 22.34 -3.26 -32.04
CA THR A 105 20.97 -3.77 -32.20
C THR A 105 20.83 -5.17 -31.61
N GLY A 106 19.86 -5.33 -30.69
CA GLY A 106 19.60 -6.60 -30.00
C GLY A 106 20.49 -6.86 -28.78
N SER A 107 21.37 -5.93 -28.38
CA SER A 107 22.18 -6.01 -27.18
C SER A 107 21.77 -4.96 -26.14
N GLU A 108 21.58 -5.39 -24.90
CA GLU A 108 21.40 -4.49 -23.76
C GLU A 108 22.75 -4.05 -23.15
N GLU A 109 23.85 -4.76 -23.50
CA GLU A 109 25.18 -4.46 -23.02
C GLU A 109 25.86 -3.40 -23.89
N GLY A 110 26.33 -2.33 -23.26
CA GLY A 110 27.06 -1.25 -23.93
C GLY A 110 28.48 -1.63 -24.28
N LEU A 111 28.89 -1.37 -25.54
CA LEU A 111 30.27 -1.50 -26.02
C LEU A 111 31.02 -0.17 -25.87
N THR A 112 31.88 -0.06 -24.87
CA THR A 112 32.71 1.14 -24.69
C THR A 112 33.94 1.11 -25.56
N ILE A 113 34.11 2.11 -26.43
CA ILE A 113 35.25 2.27 -27.33
C ILE A 113 36.50 2.74 -26.56
N LYS A 114 37.58 1.97 -26.66
CA LYS A 114 38.85 2.24 -26.00
C LYS A 114 39.97 2.41 -27.02
N LYS A 115 40.90 3.31 -26.73
CA LYS A 115 42.16 3.37 -27.49
C LYS A 115 42.91 2.05 -27.32
N GLY A 116 43.25 1.40 -28.40
CA GLY A 116 43.89 0.08 -28.38
C GLY A 116 44.89 -0.13 -29.51
N LYS A 117 45.54 -1.31 -29.50
CA LYS A 117 46.36 -1.81 -30.62
C LYS A 117 45.72 -3.05 -31.18
N ILE A 118 45.40 -3.02 -32.48
CA ILE A 118 44.88 -4.14 -33.23
C ILE A 118 46.00 -4.70 -34.07
N ARG A 119 46.51 -5.90 -33.72
CA ARG A 119 47.66 -6.53 -34.36
C ARG A 119 48.86 -5.59 -34.58
N GLY A 120 49.18 -4.80 -33.54
CA GLY A 120 50.29 -3.88 -33.54
C GLY A 120 50.02 -2.46 -34.05
N GLN A 121 48.95 -2.23 -34.79
CA GLN A 121 48.51 -0.89 -35.25
C GLN A 121 47.62 -0.20 -34.26
N VAL A 122 47.75 1.09 -34.04
CA VAL A 122 46.94 1.93 -33.11
C VAL A 122 45.55 2.11 -33.71
N SER A 123 44.52 2.01 -32.85
CA SER A 123 43.16 2.42 -33.20
C SER A 123 42.62 3.34 -32.13
N GLU A 124 42.26 4.58 -32.52
CA GLU A 124 41.79 5.68 -31.65
C GLU A 124 40.28 5.93 -31.80
N GLY A 125 39.55 4.93 -32.22
CA GLY A 125 38.11 4.95 -32.40
C GLY A 125 37.65 3.78 -33.22
N MET A 126 36.39 3.78 -33.64
CA MET A 126 35.76 2.78 -34.48
C MET A 126 34.90 3.47 -35.53
N ILE A 127 35.04 3.05 -36.81
CA ILE A 127 34.12 3.38 -37.88
C ILE A 127 32.99 2.35 -37.78
N CYS A 128 31.75 2.81 -37.65
CA CYS A 128 30.63 1.95 -37.23
C CYS A 128 29.75 1.48 -38.39
N ALA A 129 29.23 0.29 -38.24
CA ALA A 129 28.13 -0.26 -39.04
C ALA A 129 26.77 0.22 -38.50
N GLU A 130 25.72 0.02 -39.26
CA GLU A 130 24.35 0.40 -38.90
C GLU A 130 23.86 -0.31 -37.64
N ASP A 131 24.12 -1.61 -37.54
CA ASP A 131 23.73 -2.40 -36.36
C ASP A 131 24.54 -2.07 -35.11
N GLU A 132 25.80 -1.69 -35.25
CA GLU A 132 26.63 -1.26 -34.13
C GLU A 132 26.17 0.06 -33.50
N LEU A 133 25.49 0.90 -34.28
CA LEU A 133 24.90 2.17 -33.85
C LEU A 133 23.48 2.01 -33.31
N GLY A 134 22.89 0.81 -33.38
CA GLY A 134 21.49 0.61 -33.02
C GLY A 134 20.49 1.22 -33.99
N LEU A 135 20.93 1.55 -35.23
CA LEU A 135 20.11 2.20 -36.25
C LEU A 135 19.39 1.23 -37.17
N GLY A 136 19.90 0.00 -37.29
CA GLY A 136 19.31 -1.02 -38.14
C GLY A 136 19.84 -2.42 -37.86
N GLN A 137 19.73 -3.30 -38.84
CA GLN A 137 20.12 -4.73 -38.71
C GLN A 137 21.33 -5.12 -39.59
N SER A 138 21.76 -4.19 -40.48
CA SER A 138 22.83 -4.50 -41.43
C SER A 138 24.21 -4.46 -40.79
N HIS A 139 24.99 -5.56 -40.98
CA HIS A 139 26.40 -5.68 -40.62
C HIS A 139 27.30 -5.94 -41.87
N ASP A 140 26.78 -5.66 -43.06
CA ASP A 140 27.50 -5.94 -44.30
C ASP A 140 28.72 -5.04 -44.56
N GLY A 141 28.91 -4.00 -43.76
CA GLY A 141 30.00 -3.02 -43.80
C GLY A 141 29.73 -1.82 -42.94
N ILE A 142 30.61 -0.82 -43.01
CA ILE A 142 30.39 0.46 -42.34
C ILE A 142 29.20 1.20 -42.97
N LEU A 143 28.50 2.00 -42.14
CA LEU A 143 27.52 2.93 -42.64
C LEU A 143 28.19 4.06 -43.38
N VAL A 144 27.79 4.28 -44.65
CA VAL A 144 28.28 5.38 -45.48
C VAL A 144 27.23 6.46 -45.50
N LEU A 145 27.59 7.65 -45.07
CA LEU A 145 26.68 8.80 -44.98
C LEU A 145 26.66 9.57 -46.32
N ASP A 146 25.69 10.46 -46.44
CA ASP A 146 25.56 11.32 -47.61
C ASP A 146 26.85 12.18 -47.81
N PRO A 147 27.23 12.44 -49.06
CA PRO A 147 28.41 13.28 -49.31
C PRO A 147 28.36 14.68 -48.69
N ASP A 148 27.18 15.19 -48.50
CA ASP A 148 26.92 16.50 -47.91
C ASP A 148 27.03 16.53 -46.35
N ALA A 149 27.27 15.37 -45.72
CA ALA A 149 27.43 15.28 -44.26
C ALA A 149 28.60 16.12 -43.78
N VAL A 150 28.35 16.93 -42.75
CA VAL A 150 29.34 17.92 -42.24
C VAL A 150 30.34 17.22 -41.30
N VAL A 151 31.60 17.16 -41.65
CA VAL A 151 32.63 16.55 -40.81
C VAL A 151 32.77 17.29 -39.48
N GLY A 152 32.81 16.54 -38.40
CA GLY A 152 32.87 17.07 -37.05
C GLY A 152 31.52 17.31 -36.39
N GLN A 153 30.40 17.17 -37.14
CA GLN A 153 29.06 17.24 -36.58
C GLN A 153 28.75 15.97 -35.79
N PRO A 154 28.08 16.06 -34.62
CA PRO A 154 27.54 14.87 -33.96
C PRO A 154 26.60 14.08 -34.88
N LEU A 155 26.73 12.74 -34.88
CA LEU A 155 25.95 11.91 -35.77
C LEU A 155 24.45 12.01 -35.48
N SER A 156 24.07 12.15 -34.21
CA SER A 156 22.67 12.34 -33.81
C SER A 156 22.03 13.60 -34.43
N GLU A 157 22.77 14.67 -34.50
CA GLU A 157 22.32 15.91 -35.16
C GLU A 157 22.21 15.74 -36.68
N HIS A 158 23.21 15.08 -37.31
CA HIS A 158 23.18 14.80 -38.74
C HIS A 158 21.95 13.93 -39.14
N LEU A 159 21.63 12.93 -38.32
CA LEU A 159 20.48 12.04 -38.55
C LEU A 159 19.14 12.62 -38.05
N GLY A 160 19.15 13.83 -37.47
CA GLY A 160 17.95 14.43 -36.90
C GLY A 160 17.33 13.60 -35.76
N LEU A 161 18.16 12.89 -34.99
CA LEU A 161 17.71 12.09 -33.88
C LEU A 161 17.44 12.99 -32.66
N GLU A 162 16.18 13.19 -32.36
CA GLU A 162 15.74 13.98 -31.22
C GLU A 162 15.45 13.06 -30.04
N SER A 163 16.01 13.37 -28.88
CA SER A 163 15.65 12.76 -27.61
C SER A 163 14.37 13.41 -27.07
N ASP A 164 13.54 12.63 -26.37
CA ASP A 164 12.35 13.14 -25.68
C ASP A 164 12.55 13.01 -24.16
N THR A 165 11.68 13.63 -23.38
CA THR A 165 11.69 13.48 -21.92
C THR A 165 10.41 12.78 -21.48
N ALA A 166 10.54 11.69 -20.74
CA ALA A 166 9.43 11.00 -20.12
C ALA A 166 9.28 11.42 -18.64
N LEU A 167 8.02 11.69 -18.27
CA LEU A 167 7.59 11.93 -16.89
C LEU A 167 6.84 10.71 -16.40
N GLU A 168 7.29 10.11 -15.30
CA GLU A 168 6.58 9.05 -14.62
C GLU A 168 5.65 9.67 -13.58
N ILE A 169 4.33 9.49 -13.78
CA ILE A 169 3.28 10.09 -12.95
C ILE A 169 2.59 9.02 -12.13
N GLY A 170 2.58 9.17 -10.81
CA GLY A 170 1.78 8.42 -9.87
C GLY A 170 0.33 8.91 -9.87
N LEU A 171 -0.59 8.08 -10.34
CA LEU A 171 -2.01 8.42 -10.39
C LEU A 171 -2.78 7.79 -9.25
N THR A 172 -3.54 8.60 -8.53
CA THR A 172 -4.54 8.11 -7.58
C THR A 172 -5.75 7.52 -8.32
N PRO A 173 -6.45 6.54 -7.75
CA PRO A 173 -7.56 5.85 -8.45
C PRO A 173 -8.73 6.75 -8.86
N ASN A 174 -8.91 7.91 -8.23
CA ASN A 174 -9.96 8.88 -8.57
C ASN A 174 -9.62 9.75 -9.78
N ARG A 175 -8.34 9.84 -10.18
CA ARG A 175 -7.87 10.69 -11.27
C ARG A 175 -7.86 9.94 -12.60
N MET A 176 -8.99 9.31 -12.96
CA MET A 176 -9.16 8.64 -14.25
C MET A 176 -9.07 9.60 -15.44
N ASP A 177 -9.46 10.87 -15.26
CA ASP A 177 -9.34 11.95 -16.22
C ASP A 177 -7.90 12.18 -16.70
N ALA A 178 -6.92 11.95 -15.83
CA ALA A 178 -5.50 12.16 -16.08
C ALA A 178 -4.76 10.91 -16.63
N MET A 179 -5.48 9.84 -17.03
CA MET A 179 -4.88 8.60 -17.57
C MET A 179 -4.47 8.71 -19.04
N SER A 180 -4.15 9.91 -19.52
CA SER A 180 -3.78 10.20 -20.90
C SER A 180 -2.95 11.47 -21.01
N HIS A 181 -2.32 11.70 -22.16
CA HIS A 181 -1.61 12.95 -22.43
C HIS A 181 -2.58 14.14 -22.42
N MET A 182 -3.76 14.02 -23.02
CA MET A 182 -4.79 15.05 -22.99
C MET A 182 -5.22 15.40 -21.56
N GLY A 183 -5.44 14.40 -20.71
CA GLY A 183 -5.86 14.63 -19.32
C GLY A 183 -4.78 15.32 -18.48
N VAL A 184 -3.52 14.90 -18.63
CA VAL A 184 -2.37 15.56 -17.96
C VAL A 184 -2.19 16.98 -18.50
N ALA A 185 -2.38 17.18 -19.81
CA ALA A 185 -2.31 18.50 -20.43
C ALA A 185 -3.39 19.44 -19.89
N ARG A 186 -4.62 18.97 -19.61
CA ARG A 186 -5.68 19.77 -18.97
C ARG A 186 -5.25 20.29 -17.59
N ASP A 187 -4.68 19.44 -16.75
CA ASP A 187 -4.18 19.84 -15.42
C ASP A 187 -3.00 20.81 -15.53
N LEU A 188 -2.06 20.54 -16.43
CA LEU A 188 -0.92 21.43 -16.68
C LEU A 188 -1.39 22.80 -17.18
N ARG A 189 -2.38 22.85 -18.09
CA ARG A 189 -3.02 24.09 -18.55
C ARG A 189 -3.62 24.87 -17.38
N ALA A 190 -4.39 24.21 -16.51
CA ALA A 190 -4.97 24.86 -15.34
C ALA A 190 -3.89 25.41 -14.38
N ALA A 191 -2.80 24.67 -14.20
CA ALA A 191 -1.66 25.11 -13.40
C ALA A 191 -0.96 26.34 -13.99
N LEU A 192 -0.79 26.42 -15.30
CA LEU A 192 -0.18 27.55 -16.01
C LEU A 192 -1.10 28.79 -15.95
N LEU A 193 -2.38 28.64 -16.24
CA LEU A 193 -3.38 29.69 -16.13
C LEU A 193 -3.46 30.29 -14.71
N ARG A 194 -3.18 29.52 -13.69
CA ARG A 194 -3.06 30.02 -12.31
C ARG A 194 -1.97 31.09 -12.19
N HIS A 195 -0.90 30.99 -12.95
CA HIS A 195 0.23 31.92 -12.95
C HIS A 195 0.11 33.04 -13.97
N ASP A 196 -1.12 33.25 -14.51
CA ASP A 196 -1.43 34.24 -15.53
C ASP A 196 -0.61 34.06 -16.82
N GLU A 197 -0.16 32.84 -17.10
CA GLU A 197 0.52 32.48 -18.35
C GLU A 197 -0.52 32.24 -19.45
N GLU A 198 -0.35 32.86 -20.61
CA GLU A 198 -1.18 32.55 -21.78
C GLU A 198 -0.86 31.15 -22.29
N VAL A 199 -1.88 30.31 -22.44
CA VAL A 199 -1.74 28.94 -22.88
C VAL A 199 -2.71 28.64 -24.01
N LEU A 200 -2.14 28.27 -25.16
CA LEU A 200 -2.92 27.77 -26.28
C LEU A 200 -3.31 26.31 -26.02
N TRP A 201 -4.59 25.99 -26.17
CA TRP A 201 -5.09 24.63 -26.17
C TRP A 201 -5.23 24.12 -27.60
N SER A 202 -4.52 23.01 -27.90
CA SER A 202 -4.45 22.43 -29.26
C SER A 202 -4.86 20.95 -29.19
N PRO A 203 -6.16 20.64 -29.12
CA PRO A 203 -6.65 19.26 -29.20
C PRO A 203 -6.35 18.66 -30.57
N PRO A 204 -6.27 17.33 -30.69
CA PRO A 204 -6.04 16.66 -31.96
C PRO A 204 -7.17 16.98 -32.96
N MET A 205 -6.80 17.13 -34.22
CA MET A 205 -7.79 17.27 -35.29
C MET A 205 -8.51 15.93 -35.48
N LEU A 206 -9.82 15.99 -35.56
CA LEU A 206 -10.70 14.83 -35.81
C LEU A 206 -11.29 14.93 -37.20
N SER A 207 -11.33 13.82 -37.91
CA SER A 207 -12.00 13.72 -39.22
C SER A 207 -13.23 12.82 -39.08
N GLU A 208 -14.36 13.35 -39.48
CA GLU A 208 -15.57 12.56 -39.64
C GLU A 208 -15.41 11.57 -40.83
N TRP A 209 -16.00 10.40 -40.73
CA TRP A 209 -16.10 9.48 -41.87
C TRP A 209 -17.39 9.68 -42.64
N PRO A 210 -17.40 9.32 -43.92
CA PRO A 210 -18.63 9.42 -44.74
C PRO A 210 -19.75 8.57 -44.15
N ALA A 211 -20.98 9.03 -44.30
CA ALA A 211 -22.16 8.28 -43.89
C ALA A 211 -22.24 6.93 -44.62
N VAL A 212 -22.23 5.85 -43.86
CA VAL A 212 -22.29 4.46 -44.37
C VAL A 212 -23.43 3.70 -43.69
N GLY A 213 -23.86 2.63 -44.29
CA GLY A 213 -24.79 1.70 -43.64
C GLY A 213 -24.15 0.95 -42.48
N SER A 214 -24.95 0.26 -41.68
CA SER A 214 -24.41 -0.48 -40.52
C SER A 214 -23.33 -1.49 -40.94
N GLY A 215 -23.55 -2.24 -42.02
CA GLY A 215 -22.60 -3.27 -42.49
C GLY A 215 -22.19 -4.31 -41.43
N LEU A 216 -22.62 -4.09 -40.19
CA LEU A 216 -22.37 -4.84 -38.96
C LEU A 216 -23.69 -5.00 -38.21
N THR A 217 -23.75 -6.00 -37.31
CA THR A 217 -24.89 -6.18 -36.38
C THR A 217 -24.32 -6.16 -34.95
N LEU A 218 -24.79 -5.20 -34.15
CA LEU A 218 -24.49 -5.15 -32.72
C LEU A 218 -25.62 -5.80 -31.91
N ASP A 219 -25.28 -6.75 -31.04
CA ASP A 219 -26.19 -7.38 -30.08
C ASP A 219 -25.60 -7.23 -28.67
N ILE A 220 -26.10 -6.29 -27.90
CA ILE A 220 -25.65 -6.04 -26.53
C ILE A 220 -26.62 -6.72 -25.57
N GLN A 221 -26.26 -7.92 -25.11
CA GLN A 221 -27.11 -8.75 -24.26
C GLN A 221 -27.09 -8.33 -22.80
N ASP A 222 -26.04 -7.58 -22.35
CA ASP A 222 -25.98 -7.00 -21.00
C ASP A 222 -25.72 -5.49 -21.07
N PRO A 223 -26.76 -4.68 -21.29
CA PRO A 223 -26.63 -3.21 -21.34
C PRO A 223 -26.15 -2.57 -20.03
N SER A 224 -26.31 -3.27 -18.91
CA SER A 224 -25.79 -2.78 -17.61
C SER A 224 -24.27 -2.88 -17.52
N ALA A 225 -23.69 -3.88 -18.13
CA ALA A 225 -22.23 -4.08 -18.17
C ALA A 225 -21.56 -3.36 -19.34
N CYS A 226 -22.30 -3.13 -20.44
CA CYS A 226 -21.83 -2.41 -21.62
C CYS A 226 -22.92 -1.43 -22.12
N PRO A 227 -23.08 -0.27 -21.49
CA PRO A 227 -24.12 0.68 -21.87
C PRO A 227 -23.80 1.51 -23.12
N ARG A 228 -22.53 1.52 -23.59
CA ARG A 228 -22.12 2.11 -24.86
C ARG A 228 -21.16 1.22 -25.62
N TYR A 229 -21.41 1.05 -26.92
CA TYR A 229 -20.53 0.33 -27.84
C TYR A 229 -20.64 0.91 -29.25
N PHE A 230 -19.48 1.20 -29.83
CA PHE A 230 -19.35 1.73 -31.19
C PHE A 230 -18.42 0.81 -31.98
N ALA A 231 -18.81 0.47 -33.19
CA ALA A 231 -18.03 -0.37 -34.10
C ALA A 231 -17.85 0.30 -35.45
N LEU A 232 -16.62 0.49 -35.90
CA LEU A 232 -16.27 1.09 -37.20
C LEU A 232 -15.50 0.09 -38.04
N LYS A 233 -16.06 -0.32 -39.16
CA LYS A 233 -15.43 -1.23 -40.12
C LYS A 233 -14.66 -0.43 -41.17
N VAL A 234 -13.37 -0.73 -41.32
CA VAL A 234 -12.45 -0.06 -42.24
C VAL A 234 -11.79 -1.10 -43.13
N GLU A 235 -11.79 -0.86 -44.44
CA GLU A 235 -11.14 -1.64 -45.47
C GLU A 235 -10.04 -0.82 -46.15
N GLY A 236 -9.13 -1.49 -46.93
CA GLY A 236 -8.00 -0.82 -47.57
C GLY A 236 -6.82 -0.52 -46.60
N VAL A 237 -6.68 -1.27 -45.54
CA VAL A 237 -5.60 -1.15 -44.54
C VAL A 237 -4.67 -2.36 -44.62
N SER A 238 -3.50 -2.29 -44.00
CA SER A 238 -2.55 -3.41 -43.91
C SER A 238 -1.68 -3.35 -42.67
N ALA A 239 -1.20 -4.50 -42.16
CA ALA A 239 -0.38 -4.60 -40.97
C ALA A 239 1.11 -4.26 -41.25
N ILE A 240 1.38 -3.05 -41.78
CA ILE A 240 2.72 -2.53 -42.05
C ILE A 240 3.37 -1.99 -40.79
N PRO A 241 4.69 -1.79 -40.72
CA PRO A 241 5.34 -1.04 -39.64
C PRO A 241 4.78 0.37 -39.55
N SER A 242 4.61 0.87 -38.35
CA SER A 242 4.14 2.22 -38.09
C SER A 242 5.12 3.28 -38.59
N PRO A 243 4.65 4.47 -38.99
CA PRO A 243 5.53 5.60 -39.26
C PRO A 243 6.44 5.91 -38.06
N GLU A 244 7.62 6.43 -38.33
CA GLU A 244 8.66 6.65 -37.32
C GLU A 244 8.20 7.57 -36.17
N TRP A 245 7.44 8.62 -36.48
CA TRP A 245 6.92 9.54 -35.45
C TRP A 245 6.00 8.78 -34.45
N LEU A 246 5.15 7.86 -34.95
CA LEU A 246 4.25 7.07 -34.11
C LEU A 246 5.02 6.08 -33.24
N GLN A 247 6.00 5.39 -33.83
CA GLN A 247 6.89 4.50 -33.09
C GLN A 247 7.66 5.26 -32.00
N ARG A 248 8.16 6.47 -32.29
CA ARG A 248 8.89 7.32 -31.32
C ARG A 248 8.00 7.67 -30.14
N ARG A 249 6.79 8.16 -30.37
CA ARG A 249 5.82 8.52 -29.31
C ARG A 249 5.55 7.32 -28.37
N LEU A 250 5.30 6.14 -28.96
CA LEU A 250 5.04 4.93 -28.18
C LEU A 250 6.29 4.46 -27.41
N LYS A 251 7.45 4.45 -28.03
CA LYS A 251 8.71 4.07 -27.37
C LYS A 251 9.04 4.98 -26.19
N THR A 252 8.81 6.28 -26.31
CA THR A 252 9.05 7.24 -25.22
C THR A 252 8.28 6.91 -23.95
N ILE A 253 7.07 6.38 -24.09
CA ILE A 253 6.23 5.98 -22.95
C ILE A 253 6.40 4.50 -22.56
N GLY A 254 7.41 3.81 -23.14
CA GLY A 254 7.70 2.40 -22.86
C GLY A 254 6.80 1.39 -23.57
N ALA A 255 5.92 1.84 -24.46
CA ALA A 255 5.10 0.94 -25.28
C ALA A 255 5.91 0.40 -26.47
N LYS A 256 5.77 -0.90 -26.74
CA LYS A 256 6.46 -1.55 -27.86
C LYS A 256 5.63 -1.43 -29.14
N PRO A 257 6.14 -0.79 -30.21
CA PRO A 257 5.48 -0.76 -31.49
C PRO A 257 5.33 -2.18 -32.10
N ILE A 258 4.20 -2.45 -32.74
CA ILE A 258 3.85 -3.75 -33.31
C ILE A 258 3.63 -3.61 -34.82
N ASN A 259 2.59 -2.91 -35.20
CA ASN A 259 2.24 -2.52 -36.58
C ASN A 259 1.28 -1.32 -36.54
N ALA A 260 1.11 -0.64 -37.67
CA ALA A 260 0.34 0.58 -37.76
C ALA A 260 -1.10 0.47 -37.23
N LEU A 261 -1.77 -0.68 -37.42
CA LEU A 261 -3.16 -0.87 -37.00
C LEU A 261 -3.27 -0.96 -35.45
N VAL A 262 -2.39 -1.72 -34.82
CA VAL A 262 -2.35 -1.88 -33.35
C VAL A 262 -1.78 -0.62 -32.71
N ASP A 263 -0.75 -0.03 -33.28
CA ASP A 263 -0.08 1.15 -32.73
C ASP A 263 -0.98 2.37 -32.75
N ILE A 264 -1.88 2.51 -33.73
CA ILE A 264 -2.93 3.55 -33.74
C ILE A 264 -3.86 3.37 -32.53
N THR A 265 -4.32 2.15 -32.22
CA THR A 265 -5.18 1.93 -31.05
C THR A 265 -4.46 2.25 -29.74
N ASN A 266 -3.17 1.89 -29.64
CA ASN A 266 -2.34 2.28 -28.49
C ASN A 266 -2.11 3.78 -28.42
N TYR A 267 -1.88 4.44 -29.55
CA TYR A 267 -1.74 5.90 -29.60
C TYR A 267 -3.02 6.60 -29.08
N VAL A 268 -4.20 6.21 -29.55
CA VAL A 268 -5.48 6.77 -29.09
C VAL A 268 -5.65 6.57 -27.58
N LEU A 269 -5.38 5.34 -27.10
CA LEU A 269 -5.44 5.02 -25.68
C LEU A 269 -4.58 5.95 -24.83
N HIS A 270 -3.33 6.19 -25.20
CA HIS A 270 -2.42 7.06 -24.45
C HIS A 270 -2.63 8.55 -24.72
N SER A 271 -3.18 8.89 -25.88
CA SER A 271 -3.49 10.27 -26.30
C SER A 271 -4.67 10.84 -25.54
N VAL A 272 -5.83 10.17 -25.59
CA VAL A 272 -7.10 10.66 -25.03
C VAL A 272 -7.64 9.84 -23.86
N GLY A 273 -7.03 8.69 -23.54
CA GLY A 273 -7.43 7.85 -22.41
C GLY A 273 -8.56 6.87 -22.67
N HIS A 274 -8.96 6.71 -23.94
CA HIS A 274 -10.03 5.81 -24.34
C HIS A 274 -9.45 4.57 -25.06
N PRO A 275 -9.54 3.35 -24.47
CA PRO A 275 -9.02 2.16 -25.12
C PRO A 275 -9.82 1.79 -26.36
N LEU A 276 -9.13 1.48 -27.44
CA LEU A 276 -9.71 0.90 -28.65
C LEU A 276 -9.17 -0.53 -28.85
N HIS A 277 -9.94 -1.36 -29.54
CA HIS A 277 -9.45 -2.66 -30.01
C HIS A 277 -9.70 -2.81 -31.52
N ALA A 278 -8.75 -3.45 -32.21
CA ALA A 278 -8.87 -3.73 -33.65
C ALA A 278 -9.06 -5.24 -33.85
N PHE A 279 -10.24 -5.63 -34.31
CA PHE A 279 -10.52 -7.00 -34.74
C PHE A 279 -10.19 -7.14 -36.23
N ASP A 280 -9.63 -8.26 -36.63
CA ASP A 280 -9.62 -8.66 -38.03
C ASP A 280 -11.06 -8.95 -38.49
N SER A 281 -11.52 -8.28 -39.53
CA SER A 281 -12.90 -8.43 -40.02
C SER A 281 -13.25 -9.88 -40.37
N ARG A 282 -12.28 -10.70 -40.75
CA ARG A 282 -12.46 -12.13 -41.06
C ARG A 282 -12.90 -12.93 -39.84
N ALA A 283 -12.56 -12.48 -38.64
CA ALA A 283 -12.96 -13.12 -37.38
C ALA A 283 -14.43 -12.84 -37.00
N LEU A 284 -15.07 -11.84 -37.61
CA LEU A 284 -16.47 -11.51 -37.36
C LEU A 284 -17.41 -12.38 -38.18
N HIS A 285 -17.60 -13.62 -37.78
CA HIS A 285 -18.53 -14.53 -38.42
C HIS A 285 -19.97 -13.95 -38.41
N GLY A 286 -20.57 -13.82 -39.59
CA GLY A 286 -21.91 -13.24 -39.75
C GLY A 286 -21.94 -11.70 -39.67
N ASN A 287 -20.78 -11.00 -39.69
CA ASN A 287 -20.65 -9.56 -39.45
C ASN A 287 -21.33 -9.14 -38.15
N ALA A 288 -21.31 -10.01 -37.15
CA ALA A 288 -21.97 -9.78 -35.88
C ALA A 288 -20.95 -9.58 -34.75
N ILE A 289 -21.23 -8.59 -33.88
CA ILE A 289 -20.56 -8.38 -32.57
C ILE A 289 -21.62 -8.59 -31.51
N VAL A 290 -21.37 -9.53 -30.61
CA VAL A 290 -22.26 -9.87 -29.50
C VAL A 290 -21.53 -9.59 -28.19
N VAL A 291 -22.00 -8.63 -27.40
CA VAL A 291 -21.49 -8.40 -26.04
C VAL A 291 -22.37 -9.15 -25.04
N ARG A 292 -21.83 -10.18 -24.44
CA ARG A 292 -22.56 -11.09 -23.55
C ARG A 292 -21.75 -11.52 -22.34
N ARG A 293 -22.42 -12.10 -21.36
CA ARG A 293 -21.72 -12.88 -20.34
C ARG A 293 -21.17 -14.18 -20.92
N ALA A 294 -20.02 -14.60 -20.41
CA ALA A 294 -19.42 -15.87 -20.80
C ALA A 294 -20.27 -17.04 -20.28
N THR A 295 -20.20 -18.16 -20.99
CA THR A 295 -20.74 -19.44 -20.46
C THR A 295 -19.74 -19.99 -19.42
N SER A 296 -20.26 -20.46 -18.28
CA SER A 296 -19.37 -21.03 -17.26
C SER A 296 -18.56 -22.21 -17.81
N GLY A 297 -17.25 -22.13 -17.70
CA GLY A 297 -16.35 -23.15 -18.27
C GLY A 297 -15.99 -22.94 -19.74
N GLU A 298 -16.44 -21.86 -20.39
CA GLU A 298 -16.08 -21.51 -21.78
C GLU A 298 -14.56 -21.39 -21.93
N ALA A 299 -14.02 -22.13 -22.90
CA ALA A 299 -12.58 -22.09 -23.19
C ALA A 299 -12.24 -20.86 -24.04
N PHE A 300 -11.20 -20.11 -23.64
CA PHE A 300 -10.73 -18.92 -24.33
C PHE A 300 -9.21 -18.87 -24.32
N THR A 301 -8.61 -18.50 -25.44
CA THR A 301 -7.15 -18.32 -25.54
C THR A 301 -6.84 -16.84 -25.79
N THR A 302 -6.12 -16.23 -24.89
CA THR A 302 -5.71 -14.81 -24.98
C THR A 302 -4.57 -14.59 -25.97
N LEU A 303 -4.35 -13.34 -26.42
CA LEU A 303 -3.30 -12.95 -27.39
C LEU A 303 -1.88 -13.39 -26.99
N ASP A 304 -1.61 -13.57 -25.69
CA ASP A 304 -0.35 -14.10 -25.15
C ASP A 304 -0.22 -15.64 -25.29
N GLY A 305 -1.21 -16.30 -25.91
CA GLY A 305 -1.24 -17.75 -26.12
C GLY A 305 -1.67 -18.57 -24.89
N VAL A 306 -2.07 -17.92 -23.80
CA VAL A 306 -2.50 -18.60 -22.57
C VAL A 306 -3.95 -19.05 -22.68
N ALA A 307 -4.18 -20.36 -22.47
CA ALA A 307 -5.53 -20.92 -22.37
C ALA A 307 -6.17 -20.59 -21.03
N ARG A 308 -7.39 -20.07 -21.06
CA ARG A 308 -8.17 -19.67 -19.89
C ARG A 308 -9.55 -20.32 -19.87
N THR A 309 -10.10 -20.49 -18.69
CA THR A 309 -11.48 -20.95 -18.48
C THR A 309 -12.28 -19.78 -17.94
N LEU A 310 -13.32 -19.38 -18.67
CA LEU A 310 -14.13 -18.23 -18.35
C LEU A 310 -15.18 -18.55 -17.28
N HIS A 311 -15.55 -17.54 -16.51
CA HIS A 311 -16.59 -17.59 -15.50
C HIS A 311 -17.89 -16.92 -16.03
N ALA A 312 -19.03 -17.34 -15.54
CA ALA A 312 -20.33 -16.76 -15.95
C ALA A 312 -20.46 -15.24 -15.72
N ASP A 313 -19.66 -14.67 -14.81
CA ASP A 313 -19.65 -13.23 -14.57
C ASP A 313 -18.68 -12.47 -15.50
N ASP A 314 -17.88 -13.16 -16.30
CA ASP A 314 -16.99 -12.50 -17.24
C ASP A 314 -17.79 -11.91 -18.40
N LEU A 315 -17.45 -10.68 -18.80
CA LEU A 315 -18.01 -10.06 -19.97
C LEU A 315 -17.10 -10.37 -21.17
N VAL A 316 -17.69 -10.83 -22.25
CA VAL A 316 -16.97 -11.15 -23.49
C VAL A 316 -17.56 -10.43 -24.69
N ILE A 317 -16.70 -10.10 -25.63
CA ILE A 317 -17.07 -9.71 -26.96
C ILE A 317 -16.95 -10.95 -27.83
N ALA A 318 -18.03 -11.35 -28.48
CA ALA A 318 -18.13 -12.55 -29.29
C ALA A 318 -18.58 -12.21 -30.71
N ASN A 319 -18.33 -13.11 -31.64
CA ASN A 319 -19.04 -13.17 -32.93
C ASN A 319 -20.28 -14.03 -32.80
N ALA A 320 -20.87 -14.46 -33.87
CA ALA A 320 -22.07 -15.27 -33.84
C ALA A 320 -21.90 -16.64 -33.13
N SER A 321 -20.68 -17.12 -32.89
CA SER A 321 -20.38 -18.44 -32.32
C SER A 321 -19.42 -18.41 -31.13
N ASP A 322 -18.34 -17.64 -31.21
CA ASP A 322 -17.19 -17.77 -30.33
C ASP A 322 -16.84 -16.44 -29.64
N ALA A 323 -16.28 -16.50 -28.41
CA ALA A 323 -15.70 -15.35 -27.75
C ALA A 323 -14.43 -14.89 -28.49
N MET A 324 -14.37 -13.59 -28.80
CA MET A 324 -13.27 -12.92 -29.49
C MET A 324 -12.36 -12.13 -28.56
N ALA A 325 -12.91 -11.59 -27.48
CA ALA A 325 -12.14 -10.85 -26.48
C ALA A 325 -12.79 -10.98 -25.08
N LEU A 326 -11.98 -10.91 -24.05
CA LEU A 326 -12.43 -10.60 -22.70
C LEU A 326 -12.61 -9.07 -22.63
N ALA A 327 -13.85 -8.61 -22.62
CA ALA A 327 -14.24 -7.22 -22.81
C ALA A 327 -13.45 -6.27 -21.91
N GLY A 328 -12.82 -5.26 -22.48
CA GLY A 328 -12.01 -4.25 -21.78
C GLY A 328 -10.76 -4.77 -21.05
N VAL A 329 -10.40 -6.04 -21.22
CA VAL A 329 -9.27 -6.66 -20.52
C VAL A 329 -8.22 -7.17 -21.51
N PHE A 330 -8.58 -8.13 -22.39
CA PHE A 330 -7.58 -8.74 -23.27
C PHE A 330 -8.21 -9.36 -24.52
N GLY A 331 -7.61 -9.11 -25.68
CA GLY A 331 -8.04 -9.71 -26.94
C GLY A 331 -7.77 -11.22 -27.04
N GLY A 332 -8.51 -11.90 -27.91
CA GLY A 332 -8.32 -13.31 -28.23
C GLY A 332 -7.30 -13.53 -29.32
N LEU A 333 -6.57 -14.65 -29.24
CA LEU A 333 -5.51 -15.01 -30.19
C LEU A 333 -5.99 -15.09 -31.66
N LYS A 334 -7.23 -15.50 -31.87
CA LYS A 334 -7.77 -15.75 -33.22
C LYS A 334 -8.48 -14.55 -33.85
N SER A 335 -8.77 -13.50 -33.07
CA SER A 335 -9.56 -12.36 -33.51
C SER A 335 -8.76 -11.07 -33.72
N GLY A 336 -7.50 -11.04 -33.30
CA GLY A 336 -6.63 -9.90 -33.46
C GLY A 336 -6.08 -9.74 -34.88
N VAL A 337 -5.47 -8.58 -35.12
CA VAL A 337 -4.79 -8.26 -36.39
C VAL A 337 -3.66 -9.26 -36.68
N GLN A 338 -3.63 -9.76 -37.93
CA GLN A 338 -2.61 -10.65 -38.45
C GLN A 338 -1.77 -9.95 -39.54
N ALA A 339 -0.65 -10.54 -39.93
CA ALA A 339 0.23 -9.97 -40.95
C ALA A 339 -0.44 -9.76 -42.35
N ASP A 340 -1.47 -10.51 -42.66
CA ASP A 340 -2.24 -10.46 -43.90
C ASP A 340 -3.61 -9.77 -43.75
N THR A 341 -3.86 -9.08 -42.65
CA THR A 341 -5.10 -8.33 -42.42
C THR A 341 -5.20 -7.15 -43.38
N THR A 342 -6.33 -7.03 -44.09
CA THR A 342 -6.64 -5.95 -45.04
C THR A 342 -7.92 -5.18 -44.68
N SER A 343 -8.66 -5.66 -43.70
CA SER A 343 -9.89 -5.04 -43.18
C SER A 343 -10.00 -5.28 -41.69
N ILE A 344 -10.36 -4.23 -40.94
CA ILE A 344 -10.50 -4.26 -39.48
C ILE A 344 -11.86 -3.74 -39.04
N VAL A 345 -12.26 -4.15 -37.83
CA VAL A 345 -13.34 -3.49 -37.10
C VAL A 345 -12.74 -2.91 -35.85
N LEU A 346 -12.80 -1.57 -35.75
CA LEU A 346 -12.41 -0.86 -34.52
C LEU A 346 -13.57 -0.89 -33.54
N GLU A 347 -13.26 -1.28 -32.32
CA GLU A 347 -14.12 -1.23 -31.16
C GLU A 347 -13.81 0.03 -30.35
N SER A 348 -14.86 0.74 -29.94
CA SER A 348 -14.82 1.77 -28.92
C SER A 348 -16.00 1.54 -27.97
N ALA A 349 -15.75 1.34 -26.69
CA ALA A 349 -16.82 0.96 -25.78
C ALA A 349 -16.67 1.63 -24.41
N TRP A 350 -17.79 1.67 -23.69
CA TRP A 350 -17.78 1.96 -22.26
C TRP A 350 -18.31 0.73 -21.51
N PHE A 351 -17.48 0.19 -20.62
CA PHE A 351 -17.81 -0.96 -19.80
C PHE A 351 -17.92 -0.57 -18.32
N ASP A 352 -18.80 -1.25 -17.58
CA ASP A 352 -18.90 -1.06 -16.14
C ASP A 352 -17.57 -1.37 -15.45
N PRO A 353 -16.98 -0.41 -14.71
CA PRO A 353 -15.66 -0.55 -14.09
C PRO A 353 -15.56 -1.74 -13.11
N VAL A 354 -16.65 -2.06 -12.40
CA VAL A 354 -16.69 -3.15 -11.43
C VAL A 354 -16.64 -4.51 -12.13
N VAL A 355 -17.35 -4.63 -13.26
CA VAL A 355 -17.34 -5.85 -14.09
C VAL A 355 -15.93 -6.12 -14.61
N ILE A 356 -15.29 -5.08 -15.19
CA ILE A 356 -13.94 -5.22 -15.74
C ILE A 356 -12.93 -5.56 -14.65
N ARG A 357 -12.97 -4.85 -13.53
CA ARG A 357 -12.07 -5.11 -12.40
C ARG A 357 -12.17 -6.54 -11.87
N LYS A 358 -13.41 -7.06 -11.73
CA LYS A 358 -13.63 -8.45 -11.28
C LYS A 358 -13.10 -9.46 -12.28
N GLY A 359 -13.34 -9.25 -13.58
CA GLY A 359 -12.84 -10.11 -14.66
C GLY A 359 -11.31 -10.10 -14.72
N ALA A 360 -10.68 -8.93 -14.78
CA ALA A 360 -9.23 -8.76 -14.82
C ALA A 360 -8.55 -9.44 -13.63
N LYS A 361 -9.05 -9.20 -12.41
CA LYS A 361 -8.52 -9.82 -11.18
C LYS A 361 -8.68 -11.34 -11.18
N ARG A 362 -9.81 -11.88 -11.66
CA ARG A 362 -10.07 -13.32 -11.71
C ARG A 362 -9.06 -14.04 -12.57
N HIS A 363 -8.69 -13.44 -13.70
CA HIS A 363 -7.75 -14.01 -14.65
C HIS A 363 -6.28 -13.58 -14.40
N GLY A 364 -6.01 -12.75 -13.39
CA GLY A 364 -4.67 -12.24 -13.08
C GLY A 364 -4.10 -11.37 -14.20
N LEU A 365 -4.96 -10.66 -14.94
CA LEU A 365 -4.59 -9.79 -16.06
C LEU A 365 -4.55 -8.33 -15.60
N ASN A 366 -3.49 -7.64 -16.01
CA ASN A 366 -3.35 -6.20 -15.83
C ASN A 366 -2.79 -5.62 -17.12
N THR A 367 -3.63 -4.94 -17.88
CA THR A 367 -3.30 -4.34 -19.16
C THR A 367 -3.58 -2.84 -19.12
N ASP A 368 -3.02 -2.07 -20.05
CA ASP A 368 -3.29 -0.63 -20.17
C ASP A 368 -4.79 -0.33 -20.38
N ALA A 369 -5.50 -1.20 -21.07
CA ALA A 369 -6.95 -1.11 -21.24
C ALA A 369 -7.70 -1.41 -19.94
N SER A 370 -7.41 -2.55 -19.28
CA SER A 370 -8.07 -2.90 -18.02
C SER A 370 -7.78 -1.89 -16.91
N PHE A 371 -6.55 -1.35 -16.85
CA PHE A 371 -6.17 -0.30 -15.92
C PHE A 371 -7.06 0.95 -16.02
N ARG A 372 -7.47 1.32 -17.24
CA ARG A 372 -8.37 2.45 -17.47
C ARG A 372 -9.83 2.08 -17.23
N TYR A 373 -10.31 1.00 -17.83
CA TYR A 373 -11.71 0.59 -17.68
C TYR A 373 -12.10 0.28 -16.23
N GLU A 374 -11.21 -0.36 -15.43
CA GLU A 374 -11.53 -0.69 -14.03
C GLU A 374 -11.65 0.53 -13.11
N ARG A 375 -11.14 1.69 -13.55
CA ARG A 375 -11.26 2.99 -12.88
C ARG A 375 -12.34 3.86 -13.48
N GLY A 376 -12.75 3.54 -14.68
CA GLY A 376 -13.67 4.28 -15.53
C GLY A 376 -12.93 5.03 -16.65
N VAL A 377 -13.57 5.12 -17.79
CA VAL A 377 -13.15 5.95 -18.94
C VAL A 377 -14.18 7.04 -19.17
N ASP A 378 -13.76 8.11 -19.85
CA ASP A 378 -14.69 9.17 -20.24
C ASP A 378 -15.80 8.59 -21.14
N PRO A 379 -17.05 8.63 -20.71
CA PRO A 379 -18.15 8.07 -21.49
C PRO A 379 -18.49 8.88 -22.74
N SER A 380 -18.03 10.13 -22.85
CA SER A 380 -18.29 11.01 -24.01
C SER A 380 -17.35 10.77 -25.18
N LEU A 381 -16.15 10.19 -24.94
CA LEU A 381 -15.09 10.05 -25.95
C LEU A 381 -15.28 8.90 -26.94
N GLY A 382 -16.33 8.09 -26.86
CA GLY A 382 -16.46 6.88 -27.67
C GLY A 382 -16.35 7.12 -29.17
N THR A 383 -17.09 8.10 -29.72
CA THR A 383 -17.06 8.47 -31.13
C THR A 383 -15.78 9.24 -31.47
N GLU A 384 -15.38 10.20 -30.65
CA GLU A 384 -14.18 11.02 -30.88
C GLU A 384 -12.88 10.17 -30.93
N ALA A 385 -12.81 9.11 -30.11
CA ALA A 385 -11.71 8.17 -30.17
C ALA A 385 -11.62 7.42 -31.50
N LEU A 386 -12.77 7.04 -32.07
CA LEU A 386 -12.84 6.45 -33.41
C LEU A 386 -12.46 7.45 -34.49
N GLU A 387 -12.90 8.72 -34.38
CA GLU A 387 -12.57 9.80 -35.32
C GLU A 387 -11.06 10.06 -35.32
N LEU A 388 -10.43 10.06 -34.15
CA LEU A 388 -8.98 10.18 -34.03
C LEU A 388 -8.28 9.00 -34.69
N ALA A 389 -8.73 7.76 -34.41
CA ALA A 389 -8.18 6.58 -35.05
C ALA A 389 -8.36 6.61 -36.58
N TRP A 390 -9.52 7.05 -37.05
CA TRP A 390 -9.80 7.24 -38.46
C TRP A 390 -8.90 8.27 -39.14
N THR A 391 -8.71 9.42 -38.48
CA THR A 391 -7.80 10.47 -38.95
C THR A 391 -6.37 9.93 -39.14
N LEU A 392 -5.89 9.13 -38.19
CA LEU A 392 -4.59 8.48 -38.27
C LEU A 392 -4.52 7.42 -39.36
N LEU A 393 -5.56 6.60 -39.47
CA LEU A 393 -5.65 5.59 -40.56
C LEU A 393 -5.59 6.22 -41.94
N GLN A 394 -6.34 7.31 -42.18
CA GLN A 394 -6.32 8.05 -43.46
C GLN A 394 -4.93 8.62 -43.76
N SER A 395 -4.22 9.11 -42.74
CA SER A 395 -2.88 9.67 -42.92
C SER A 395 -1.82 8.62 -43.30
N ILE A 396 -2.02 7.36 -42.88
CA ILE A 396 -1.09 6.25 -43.16
C ILE A 396 -1.53 5.43 -44.36
N PHE A 397 -2.83 5.27 -44.55
CA PHE A 397 -3.45 4.47 -45.63
C PHE A 397 -4.40 5.37 -46.45
N PRO A 398 -3.92 6.04 -47.48
CA PRO A 398 -4.76 6.95 -48.30
C PRO A 398 -5.94 6.25 -48.97
N ASP A 399 -5.85 4.95 -49.25
CA ASP A 399 -6.92 4.15 -49.86
C ASP A 399 -7.89 3.54 -48.84
N ALA A 400 -7.67 3.79 -47.53
CA ALA A 400 -8.56 3.30 -46.48
C ALA A 400 -9.95 3.96 -46.62
N HIS A 401 -10.99 3.17 -46.45
CA HIS A 401 -12.37 3.63 -46.52
C HIS A 401 -13.25 2.89 -45.51
N VAL A 402 -14.23 3.61 -44.98
CA VAL A 402 -15.21 3.04 -44.05
C VAL A 402 -16.29 2.31 -44.81
N THR A 403 -16.58 1.06 -44.46
CA THR A 403 -17.60 0.22 -45.09
C THR A 403 -18.75 -0.14 -44.15
N GLY A 404 -18.67 0.16 -42.87
CA GLY A 404 -19.74 -0.06 -41.92
C GLY A 404 -19.51 0.70 -40.61
N TYR A 405 -20.62 1.16 -40.03
CA TYR A 405 -20.66 1.74 -38.69
C TYR A 405 -21.94 1.32 -38.00
N ASP A 406 -21.82 0.90 -36.73
CA ASP A 406 -22.97 0.63 -35.87
C ASP A 406 -22.69 1.10 -34.46
N ALA A 407 -23.73 1.52 -33.76
CA ALA A 407 -23.65 2.09 -32.44
C ALA A 407 -24.81 1.61 -31.55
N PHE A 408 -24.47 1.34 -30.30
CA PHE A 408 -25.42 1.07 -29.24
C PHE A 408 -25.21 2.03 -28.09
N GLU A 409 -26.28 2.70 -27.68
CA GLU A 409 -26.30 3.55 -26.48
C GLU A 409 -27.54 3.19 -25.65
N SER A 410 -27.35 2.82 -24.39
CA SER A 410 -28.44 2.57 -23.46
C SER A 410 -29.16 3.86 -23.07
N ALA A 411 -30.47 3.87 -23.16
CA ALA A 411 -31.29 5.02 -22.78
C ALA A 411 -31.21 5.36 -21.27
N ASP A 412 -30.84 4.39 -20.44
CA ASP A 412 -30.80 4.52 -18.99
C ASP A 412 -29.45 4.98 -18.44
N ALA A 413 -28.45 5.14 -19.30
CA ALA A 413 -27.10 5.48 -18.87
C ALA A 413 -26.90 7.01 -18.79
N PRO A 414 -26.60 7.58 -17.59
CA PRO A 414 -26.40 9.01 -17.41
C PRO A 414 -24.99 9.42 -17.82
N PHE A 415 -24.78 9.63 -19.12
CA PHE A 415 -23.46 10.01 -19.66
C PHE A 415 -23.25 11.51 -19.87
N GLY A 416 -24.22 12.32 -19.44
CA GLY A 416 -24.11 13.77 -19.51
C GLY A 416 -23.34 14.38 -18.34
N ASP A 417 -23.09 15.68 -18.49
CA ASP A 417 -22.49 16.46 -17.41
C ASP A 417 -23.31 16.36 -16.13
N ARG A 418 -22.60 16.35 -15.02
CA ARG A 418 -23.23 16.27 -13.69
C ARG A 418 -23.51 17.66 -13.14
N VAL A 419 -24.69 17.85 -12.59
CA VAL A 419 -25.05 19.08 -11.88
C VAL A 419 -24.62 19.00 -10.42
N VAL A 420 -23.82 19.96 -9.97
CA VAL A 420 -23.38 20.09 -8.56
C VAL A 420 -23.79 21.47 -8.04
N HIS A 421 -24.44 21.50 -6.86
CA HIS A 421 -24.78 22.73 -6.17
C HIS A 421 -23.78 23.04 -5.08
N ILE A 422 -23.30 24.26 -5.03
CA ILE A 422 -22.30 24.72 -4.05
C ILE A 422 -22.70 26.06 -3.43
N ASP A 423 -22.07 26.34 -2.27
CA ASP A 423 -22.09 27.66 -1.65
C ASP A 423 -20.64 28.15 -1.50
N THR A 424 -20.31 29.26 -2.18
CA THR A 424 -18.95 29.81 -2.22
C THR A 424 -18.43 30.19 -0.83
N GLN A 425 -19.31 30.66 0.07
CA GLN A 425 -18.93 31.04 1.44
C GLN A 425 -18.59 29.79 2.27
N ARG A 426 -19.33 28.67 2.10
CA ARG A 426 -19.00 27.41 2.77
C ARG A 426 -17.69 26.82 2.26
N ILE A 427 -17.42 26.92 0.94
CA ILE A 427 -16.15 26.49 0.37
C ILE A 427 -14.99 27.30 0.98
N GLN A 428 -15.10 28.64 1.02
CA GLN A 428 -14.08 29.50 1.63
C GLN A 428 -13.87 29.17 3.11
N ALA A 429 -14.95 28.95 3.86
CA ALA A 429 -14.87 28.55 5.26
C ALA A 429 -14.22 27.17 5.46
N SER A 430 -14.47 26.23 4.55
CA SER A 430 -13.87 24.89 4.58
C SER A 430 -12.37 24.92 4.23
N ILE A 431 -11.98 25.72 3.25
CA ILE A 431 -10.57 25.91 2.86
C ILE A 431 -9.82 26.73 3.92
N GLY A 432 -10.50 27.65 4.58
CA GLY A 432 -9.91 28.55 5.58
C GLY A 432 -9.24 29.78 4.98
N GLU A 433 -9.45 30.07 3.71
CA GLU A 433 -8.89 31.20 2.97
C GLU A 433 -10.01 31.94 2.23
N ALA A 434 -9.94 33.30 2.21
CA ALA A 434 -10.88 34.13 1.48
C ALA A 434 -10.50 34.22 0.00
N ILE A 435 -10.87 33.22 -0.78
CA ILE A 435 -10.60 33.19 -2.23
C ILE A 435 -11.69 34.00 -2.97
N PRO A 436 -11.35 35.05 -3.74
CA PRO A 436 -12.34 35.82 -4.50
C PRO A 436 -13.17 34.94 -5.45
N GLU A 437 -14.47 35.23 -5.57
CA GLU A 437 -15.38 34.45 -6.41
C GLU A 437 -14.97 34.42 -7.89
N ASP A 438 -14.45 35.55 -8.41
CA ASP A 438 -13.91 35.61 -9.78
C ASP A 438 -12.72 34.64 -9.95
N ARG A 439 -11.88 34.51 -8.90
CA ARG A 439 -10.77 33.55 -8.91
C ARG A 439 -11.25 32.11 -8.87
N MET A 440 -12.25 31.82 -8.03
CA MET A 440 -12.88 30.48 -8.00
C MET A 440 -13.46 30.13 -9.37
N ARG A 441 -14.17 31.06 -9.99
CA ARG A 441 -14.74 30.87 -11.32
C ARG A 441 -13.68 30.61 -12.38
N SER A 442 -12.62 31.41 -12.42
CA SER A 442 -11.49 31.21 -13.33
C SER A 442 -10.83 29.84 -13.16
N ILE A 443 -10.65 29.39 -11.91
CA ILE A 443 -10.14 28.05 -11.61
C ILE A 443 -11.07 26.98 -12.15
N LEU A 444 -12.36 27.04 -11.84
CA LEU A 444 -13.34 26.05 -12.29
C LEU A 444 -13.40 25.99 -13.82
N GLN A 445 -13.42 27.14 -14.50
CA GLN A 445 -13.40 27.22 -15.97
C GLN A 445 -12.13 26.61 -16.57
N SER A 446 -10.97 26.76 -15.91
CA SER A 446 -9.72 26.14 -16.37
C SER A 446 -9.75 24.60 -16.31
N LEU A 447 -10.69 24.04 -15.54
CA LEU A 447 -10.96 22.62 -15.37
C LEU A 447 -12.21 22.15 -16.14
N ASP A 448 -12.70 22.96 -17.05
CA ASP A 448 -13.92 22.74 -17.84
C ASP A 448 -15.20 22.57 -16.98
N ILE A 449 -15.18 23.08 -15.72
CA ILE A 449 -16.35 23.12 -14.84
C ILE A 449 -17.03 24.48 -14.99
N HIS A 450 -18.29 24.50 -15.44
CA HIS A 450 -18.98 25.72 -15.80
C HIS A 450 -20.08 26.11 -14.80
N VAL A 451 -20.13 27.38 -14.42
CA VAL A 451 -21.21 27.92 -13.61
C VAL A 451 -22.42 28.15 -14.53
N THR A 452 -23.50 27.41 -14.33
CA THR A 452 -24.71 27.46 -15.14
C THR A 452 -25.79 28.36 -14.57
N ALA A 453 -25.81 28.56 -13.25
CA ALA A 453 -26.70 29.51 -12.57
C ALA A 453 -26.09 30.00 -11.25
N GLU A 454 -26.44 31.22 -10.87
CA GLU A 454 -25.97 31.91 -9.65
C GLU A 454 -27.12 32.59 -8.93
N SER A 455 -27.08 32.57 -7.61
CA SER A 455 -27.98 33.29 -6.71
C SER A 455 -27.23 33.66 -5.43
N GLY A 456 -26.55 34.81 -5.42
CA GLY A 456 -25.65 35.20 -4.34
C GLY A 456 -24.46 34.21 -4.24
N SER A 457 -24.21 33.68 -3.06
CA SER A 457 -23.16 32.68 -2.86
C SER A 457 -23.49 31.27 -3.37
N ALA A 458 -24.76 31.03 -3.72
CA ALA A 458 -25.19 29.72 -4.23
C ALA A 458 -24.97 29.64 -5.76
N TRP A 459 -24.13 28.68 -6.18
CA TRP A 459 -23.86 28.41 -7.59
C TRP A 459 -24.33 27.01 -7.97
N THR A 460 -24.78 26.89 -9.20
CA THR A 460 -25.06 25.61 -9.86
C THR A 460 -23.98 25.38 -10.90
N LEU A 461 -23.30 24.24 -10.85
CA LEU A 461 -22.18 23.88 -11.71
C LEU A 461 -22.56 22.74 -12.66
N SER A 462 -22.07 22.79 -13.91
CA SER A 462 -21.98 21.67 -14.83
C SER A 462 -20.57 21.11 -14.73
N VAL A 463 -20.45 19.86 -14.32
CA VAL A 463 -19.18 19.12 -14.18
C VAL A 463 -19.11 18.11 -15.32
N PRO A 464 -18.05 18.12 -16.15
CA PRO A 464 -17.94 17.24 -17.29
C PRO A 464 -17.92 15.77 -16.90
N ALA A 465 -18.47 14.91 -17.75
CA ALA A 465 -18.65 13.47 -17.49
C ALA A 465 -17.33 12.74 -17.15
N TYR A 466 -16.19 13.19 -17.69
CA TYR A 466 -14.88 12.60 -17.38
C TYR A 466 -14.39 12.89 -15.95
N ARG A 467 -14.99 13.84 -15.22
CA ARG A 467 -14.73 14.10 -13.81
C ARG A 467 -15.71 13.28 -12.95
N TRP A 468 -15.56 11.97 -13.03
CA TRP A 468 -16.40 11.01 -12.32
C TRP A 468 -16.30 11.14 -10.79
N ASP A 469 -15.18 11.60 -10.31
CA ASP A 469 -14.83 11.82 -8.89
C ASP A 469 -15.52 13.07 -8.30
N VAL A 470 -15.84 14.08 -9.11
CA VAL A 470 -16.40 15.35 -8.65
C VAL A 470 -17.92 15.27 -8.59
N THR A 471 -18.46 14.99 -7.39
CA THR A 471 -19.87 14.68 -7.21
C THR A 471 -20.61 15.60 -6.23
N ARG A 472 -19.88 16.34 -5.40
CA ARG A 472 -20.41 17.14 -4.29
C ARG A 472 -19.57 18.39 -4.04
N GLU A 473 -20.09 19.29 -3.21
CA GLU A 473 -19.45 20.57 -2.85
C GLU A 473 -18.00 20.40 -2.32
N ALA A 474 -17.76 19.35 -1.52
CA ALA A 474 -16.42 19.11 -1.00
C ALA A 474 -15.39 18.79 -2.08
N ASP A 475 -15.81 18.08 -3.14
CA ASP A 475 -14.96 17.75 -4.27
C ASP A 475 -14.64 19.01 -5.08
N ILE A 476 -15.61 19.94 -5.23
CA ILE A 476 -15.39 21.26 -5.85
C ILE A 476 -14.43 22.11 -4.99
N ALA A 477 -14.54 22.06 -3.66
CA ALA A 477 -13.59 22.73 -2.78
C ALA A 477 -12.15 22.21 -2.99
N GLU A 478 -11.98 20.91 -3.16
CA GLU A 478 -10.70 20.27 -3.49
C GLU A 478 -10.17 20.75 -4.85
N GLU A 479 -11.00 20.79 -5.88
CA GLU A 479 -10.62 21.27 -7.21
C GLU A 479 -10.14 22.73 -7.18
N ILE A 480 -10.86 23.59 -6.47
CA ILE A 480 -10.45 24.99 -6.28
C ILE A 480 -9.11 25.04 -5.55
N LEU A 481 -8.97 24.29 -4.45
CA LEU A 481 -7.80 24.34 -3.58
C LEU A 481 -6.55 23.80 -4.27
N ARG A 482 -6.62 22.68 -5.03
CA ARG A 482 -5.47 22.11 -5.71
C ARG A 482 -4.90 23.01 -6.80
N ILE A 483 -5.77 23.76 -7.51
CA ILE A 483 -5.34 24.75 -8.51
C ILE A 483 -4.93 26.06 -7.83
N TYR A 484 -5.66 26.54 -6.83
CA TYR A 484 -5.24 27.70 -6.03
C TYR A 484 -3.88 27.47 -5.38
N GLY A 485 -3.65 26.25 -4.88
CA GLY A 485 -2.41 25.71 -4.32
C GLY A 485 -2.38 25.71 -2.82
N PHE A 486 -2.10 24.54 -2.26
CA PHE A 486 -2.00 24.33 -0.82
C PHE A 486 -1.00 25.25 -0.12
N ASN A 487 0.12 25.56 -0.79
CA ASN A 487 1.16 26.44 -0.25
C ASN A 487 0.79 27.93 -0.24
N ALA A 488 -0.31 28.32 -0.89
CA ALA A 488 -0.83 29.68 -0.91
C ALA A 488 -1.77 29.98 0.28
N ILE A 489 -2.19 28.95 1.02
CA ILE A 489 -3.06 29.10 2.19
C ILE A 489 -2.30 29.70 3.36
N SER A 490 -2.85 30.77 3.94
CA SER A 490 -2.27 31.43 5.11
C SER A 490 -2.59 30.65 6.39
N PHE A 491 -1.56 30.35 7.16
CA PHE A 491 -1.75 29.75 8.49
C PHE A 491 -2.03 30.85 9.52
N PRO A 492 -3.17 30.82 10.23
CA PRO A 492 -3.44 31.78 11.28
C PRO A 492 -2.43 31.60 12.43
N PRO A 493 -1.93 32.70 13.04
CA PRO A 493 -0.92 32.62 14.10
C PRO A 493 -1.46 32.00 15.42
N ALA A 494 -2.77 31.82 15.51
CA ALA A 494 -3.41 31.22 16.68
C ALA A 494 -4.62 30.38 16.28
N MET A 495 -4.71 29.21 16.90
CA MET A 495 -5.90 28.34 16.78
C MET A 495 -6.78 28.55 18.01
N ARG A 496 -8.09 28.77 17.82
CA ARG A 496 -9.10 28.79 18.88
C ARG A 496 -9.79 27.44 18.94
N SER A 497 -9.67 26.74 20.04
CA SER A 497 -10.39 25.48 20.25
C SER A 497 -11.19 25.55 21.56
N HIS A 498 -12.38 24.95 21.58
CA HIS A 498 -13.10 24.69 22.81
C HIS A 498 -12.53 23.41 23.42
N VAL A 499 -11.93 23.55 24.62
CA VAL A 499 -11.54 22.38 25.41
C VAL A 499 -12.78 21.97 26.22
N ALA A 500 -13.36 20.85 25.87
CA ALA A 500 -14.40 20.25 26.69
C ALA A 500 -13.77 19.73 27.98
N HIS A 501 -14.12 20.28 29.13
CA HIS A 501 -13.80 19.69 30.42
C HIS A 501 -14.75 18.53 30.68
N GLU A 502 -14.30 17.30 30.38
CA GLU A 502 -15.01 16.15 30.88
C GLU A 502 -14.56 15.86 32.31
N ASP A 503 -15.51 15.86 33.25
CA ASP A 503 -15.29 15.43 34.63
C ASP A 503 -15.03 13.91 34.75
N ARG A 504 -14.96 13.21 33.64
CA ARG A 504 -14.74 11.77 33.59
C ARG A 504 -13.24 11.46 33.50
N VAL A 505 -12.81 10.48 34.29
CA VAL A 505 -11.45 9.96 34.20
C VAL A 505 -11.27 9.29 32.84
N SER A 506 -10.42 9.88 32.02
CA SER A 506 -10.12 9.35 30.68
C SER A 506 -9.46 7.95 30.77
N PRO A 507 -9.91 6.96 30.00
CA PRO A 507 -9.24 5.66 29.89
C PRO A 507 -7.75 5.76 29.56
N GLU A 508 -7.39 6.73 28.72
CA GLU A 508 -6.00 6.97 28.33
C GLU A 508 -5.17 7.51 29.52
N MET A 509 -5.73 8.33 30.37
CA MET A 509 -5.07 8.79 31.61
C MET A 509 -4.82 7.61 32.55
N LEU A 510 -5.77 6.68 32.68
CA LEU A 510 -5.60 5.48 33.50
C LEU A 510 -4.50 4.58 32.92
N ARG A 511 -4.49 4.39 31.61
CA ARG A 511 -3.44 3.63 30.93
C ARG A 511 -2.05 4.23 31.19
N ARG A 512 -1.90 5.55 31.01
CA ARG A 512 -0.63 6.25 31.27
C ARG A 512 -0.17 6.08 32.71
N LYS A 513 -1.06 6.27 33.67
CA LYS A 513 -0.72 6.06 35.10
C LYS A 513 -0.31 4.62 35.41
N ALA A 514 -0.92 3.64 34.75
CA ALA A 514 -0.56 2.24 34.91
C ALA A 514 0.79 1.94 34.27
N ALA A 515 1.05 2.45 33.05
CA ALA A 515 2.34 2.33 32.39
C ALA A 515 3.46 2.97 33.21
N ASP A 516 3.27 4.21 33.73
CA ASP A 516 4.22 4.91 34.58
C ASP A 516 4.55 4.09 35.85
N TYR A 517 3.54 3.44 36.46
CA TYR A 517 3.76 2.55 37.60
C TYR A 517 4.63 1.35 37.20
N LEU A 518 4.30 0.65 36.10
CA LEU A 518 5.02 -0.55 35.65
C LEU A 518 6.47 -0.22 35.25
N VAL A 519 6.66 0.87 34.51
CA VAL A 519 8.01 1.37 34.17
C VAL A 519 8.79 1.74 35.43
N GLY A 520 8.14 2.40 36.40
CA GLY A 520 8.74 2.71 37.70
C GLY A 520 9.13 1.47 38.53
N GLN A 521 8.51 0.33 38.27
CA GLN A 521 8.89 -0.98 38.84
C GLN A 521 9.99 -1.69 38.00
N GLY A 522 10.48 -1.11 36.91
CA GLY A 522 11.53 -1.65 36.05
C GLY A 522 11.05 -2.58 34.93
N LEU A 523 9.77 -2.54 34.58
CA LEU A 523 9.28 -3.26 33.42
C LEU A 523 9.46 -2.42 32.14
N PHE A 524 9.65 -3.10 31.00
CA PHE A 524 9.70 -2.48 29.69
C PHE A 524 8.38 -2.71 28.94
N GLU A 525 7.84 -1.65 28.33
CA GLU A 525 6.68 -1.78 27.47
C GLU A 525 7.10 -2.39 26.13
N ILE A 526 6.33 -3.38 25.68
CA ILE A 526 6.47 -4.00 24.36
C ILE A 526 5.21 -3.80 23.56
N MET A 527 5.33 -3.90 22.24
CA MET A 527 4.21 -3.82 21.32
C MET A 527 4.37 -4.90 20.25
N ASN A 528 3.48 -5.88 20.28
CA ASN A 528 3.49 -6.99 19.33
C ASN A 528 2.40 -6.79 18.27
N ASN A 529 2.56 -7.48 17.13
CA ASN A 529 1.57 -7.46 16.07
C ASN A 529 0.23 -8.06 16.55
N SER A 530 -0.87 -7.46 16.11
CA SER A 530 -2.21 -8.02 16.33
C SER A 530 -2.53 -9.23 15.45
N LEU A 531 -1.77 -9.42 14.37
CA LEU A 531 -1.84 -10.61 13.53
C LEU A 531 -0.84 -11.66 14.02
N THR A 532 -1.24 -12.94 13.96
CA THR A 532 -0.44 -14.05 14.47
C THR A 532 -0.70 -15.34 13.66
N ARG A 533 0.03 -16.38 14.01
CA ARG A 533 0.01 -17.68 13.33
C ARG A 533 -1.28 -18.43 13.64
N ALA A 534 -2.02 -18.84 12.62
CA ALA A 534 -3.23 -19.67 12.76
C ALA A 534 -2.93 -21.01 13.45
N GLN A 535 -1.82 -21.66 13.07
CA GLN A 535 -1.39 -22.96 13.61
C GLN A 535 -1.25 -22.98 15.14
N ALA A 536 -0.87 -21.84 15.74
CA ALA A 536 -0.72 -21.73 17.19
C ALA A 536 -2.05 -21.89 17.94
N TYR A 537 -3.18 -21.68 17.27
CA TYR A 537 -4.51 -21.73 17.89
C TYR A 537 -5.38 -22.89 17.39
N GLU A 538 -4.99 -23.60 16.33
CA GLU A 538 -5.71 -24.79 15.84
C GLU A 538 -5.89 -25.86 16.89
N LYS A 539 -4.90 -26.03 17.77
CA LYS A 539 -4.88 -27.03 18.86
C LYS A 539 -4.63 -26.37 20.22
N HIS A 540 -5.07 -25.13 20.39
CA HIS A 540 -4.93 -24.45 21.67
C HIS A 540 -5.83 -25.13 22.73
N PRO A 541 -5.29 -25.49 23.91
CA PRO A 541 -6.04 -26.26 24.89
C PRO A 541 -7.29 -25.59 25.45
N SER A 542 -7.30 -24.25 25.56
CA SER A 542 -8.39 -23.50 26.17
C SER A 542 -9.06 -22.46 25.25
N ILE A 543 -8.48 -22.15 24.08
CA ILE A 543 -9.07 -21.22 23.11
C ILE A 543 -9.63 -22.04 21.94
N PRO A 544 -10.94 -22.09 21.75
CA PRO A 544 -11.55 -22.82 20.65
C PRO A 544 -11.15 -22.22 19.29
N ALA A 545 -10.79 -23.07 18.32
CA ALA A 545 -10.34 -22.62 17.00
C ALA A 545 -11.39 -21.78 16.24
N ASP A 546 -12.66 -22.06 16.44
CA ASP A 546 -13.80 -21.33 15.86
C ASP A 546 -14.04 -19.95 16.50
N SER A 547 -13.44 -19.69 17.66
CA SER A 547 -13.47 -18.36 18.30
C SER A 547 -12.40 -17.40 17.75
N VAL A 548 -11.46 -17.90 16.95
CA VAL A 548 -10.35 -17.12 16.39
C VAL A 548 -10.79 -16.42 15.11
N VAL A 549 -10.45 -15.15 14.96
CA VAL A 549 -10.83 -14.33 13.80
C VAL A 549 -9.83 -14.53 12.66
N PRO A 550 -10.21 -15.16 11.53
CA PRO A 550 -9.31 -15.34 10.40
C PRO A 550 -9.16 -14.06 9.58
N VAL A 551 -7.99 -13.88 8.96
CA VAL A 551 -7.74 -12.83 7.97
C VAL A 551 -8.07 -13.37 6.58
N LEU A 552 -8.87 -12.64 5.81
CA LEU A 552 -9.37 -13.09 4.50
C LEU A 552 -8.23 -13.32 3.47
N ASN A 553 -7.25 -12.40 3.42
CA ASN A 553 -6.10 -12.48 2.49
C ASN A 553 -4.82 -12.15 3.26
N PRO A 554 -4.28 -13.08 4.06
CA PRO A 554 -3.08 -12.81 4.85
C PRO A 554 -1.86 -12.68 3.94
N LEU A 555 -0.94 -11.75 4.29
CA LEU A 555 0.33 -11.56 3.59
C LEU A 555 1.26 -12.77 3.72
N SER A 556 1.15 -13.52 4.82
CA SER A 556 1.87 -14.77 5.07
C SER A 556 1.06 -15.67 6.01
N GLN A 557 1.44 -16.94 6.11
CA GLN A 557 0.85 -17.88 7.06
C GLN A 557 1.08 -17.47 8.53
N ASP A 558 2.15 -16.71 8.80
CA ASP A 558 2.46 -16.20 10.14
C ASP A 558 1.54 -15.05 10.57
N LEU A 559 0.73 -14.51 9.66
CA LEU A 559 -0.21 -13.40 9.88
C LEU A 559 -1.65 -13.81 9.54
N GLY A 560 -1.98 -15.08 9.70
CA GLY A 560 -3.24 -15.68 9.23
C GLY A 560 -4.47 -15.36 10.07
N VAL A 561 -4.30 -14.96 11.34
CA VAL A 561 -5.41 -14.70 12.28
C VAL A 561 -5.14 -13.50 13.17
N MET A 562 -6.21 -12.88 13.69
CA MET A 562 -6.13 -11.90 14.76
C MET A 562 -5.89 -12.61 16.10
N ARG A 563 -4.99 -12.06 16.93
CA ARG A 563 -4.61 -12.65 18.22
C ARG A 563 -5.79 -12.69 19.21
N PRO A 564 -6.18 -13.87 19.71
CA PRO A 564 -7.19 -13.98 20.75
C PRO A 564 -6.64 -13.75 22.16
N SER A 565 -5.31 -13.74 22.33
CA SER A 565 -4.60 -13.51 23.60
C SER A 565 -3.28 -12.77 23.35
N LEU A 566 -2.79 -12.05 24.37
CA LEU A 566 -1.46 -11.44 24.36
C LEU A 566 -0.34 -12.44 24.69
N MET A 567 -0.69 -13.63 25.22
CA MET A 567 0.26 -14.56 25.80
C MET A 567 1.39 -14.93 24.83
N LEU A 568 1.06 -15.47 23.67
CA LEU A 568 2.06 -15.96 22.72
C LEU A 568 2.94 -14.82 22.17
N GLY A 569 2.36 -13.63 21.89
CA GLY A 569 3.15 -12.49 21.42
C GLY A 569 4.19 -12.04 22.45
N GLY A 570 3.83 -11.97 23.73
CA GLY A 570 4.77 -11.68 24.80
C GLY A 570 5.84 -12.77 24.99
N LEU A 571 5.47 -14.04 24.88
CA LEU A 571 6.43 -15.14 24.93
C LEU A 571 7.38 -15.15 23.73
N ASP A 572 6.91 -14.79 22.53
CA ASP A 572 7.76 -14.61 21.35
C ASP A 572 8.81 -13.50 21.59
N ALA A 573 8.41 -12.39 22.25
CA ALA A 573 9.35 -11.35 22.64
C ALA A 573 10.36 -11.83 23.68
N VAL A 574 9.93 -12.62 24.68
CA VAL A 574 10.84 -13.27 25.65
C VAL A 574 11.81 -14.20 24.95
N SER A 575 11.34 -15.06 24.06
CA SER A 575 12.15 -16.00 23.28
C SER A 575 13.19 -15.28 22.40
N TYR A 576 12.75 -14.22 21.73
CA TYR A 576 13.62 -13.40 20.86
C TYR A 576 14.83 -12.84 21.65
N ASN A 577 14.58 -12.31 22.84
CA ASN A 577 15.60 -11.74 23.70
C ASN A 577 16.47 -12.81 24.36
N ALA A 578 15.88 -13.90 24.85
CA ALA A 578 16.62 -15.01 25.46
C ALA A 578 17.65 -15.64 24.49
N LYS A 579 17.25 -15.80 23.20
CA LYS A 579 18.17 -16.26 22.14
C LYS A 579 19.33 -15.31 21.86
N ARG A 580 19.26 -14.06 22.33
CA ARG A 580 20.30 -13.02 22.24
C ARG A 580 21.04 -12.79 23.55
N GLN A 581 21.01 -13.78 24.43
CA GLN A 581 21.69 -13.78 25.72
C GLN A 581 21.14 -12.73 26.73
N ASN A 582 19.92 -12.24 26.50
CA ASN A 582 19.20 -11.39 27.42
C ASN A 582 18.09 -12.23 28.08
N ALA A 583 18.42 -12.93 29.15
CA ALA A 583 17.53 -13.91 29.81
C ALA A 583 16.66 -13.28 30.91
N ASP A 584 17.13 -12.16 31.51
CA ASP A 584 16.45 -11.47 32.59
C ASP A 584 15.53 -10.39 32.01
N MET A 585 14.21 -10.61 32.12
CA MET A 585 13.23 -9.72 31.50
C MET A 585 12.02 -9.48 32.38
N ALA A 586 11.56 -8.26 32.38
CA ALA A 586 10.30 -7.83 32.94
C ALA A 586 9.57 -6.96 31.91
N LEU A 587 8.54 -7.51 31.28
CA LEU A 587 7.85 -6.91 30.12
C LEU A 587 6.38 -6.70 30.42
N PHE A 588 5.78 -5.68 29.78
CA PHE A 588 4.33 -5.51 29.75
C PHE A 588 3.84 -5.00 28.40
N GLU A 589 2.58 -5.29 28.06
CA GLU A 589 1.94 -4.82 26.84
C GLU A 589 0.49 -4.45 27.10
N PHE A 590 0.10 -3.23 26.71
CA PHE A 590 -1.29 -2.88 26.48
C PHE A 590 -1.68 -3.21 25.07
N GLY A 591 -2.57 -4.16 24.89
CA GLY A 591 -2.97 -4.63 23.57
C GLY A 591 -4.45 -4.93 23.49
N ARG A 592 -4.86 -5.36 22.29
CA ARG A 592 -6.22 -5.81 22.01
C ARG A 592 -6.23 -7.27 21.67
N THR A 593 -7.30 -7.96 22.04
CA THR A 593 -7.57 -9.35 21.69
C THR A 593 -8.87 -9.41 20.92
N TYR A 594 -8.99 -10.37 20.01
CA TYR A 594 -10.07 -10.45 19.04
C TYR A 594 -10.71 -11.82 19.07
N HIS A 595 -12.04 -11.87 19.08
CA HIS A 595 -12.78 -13.10 19.20
C HIS A 595 -14.01 -13.10 18.29
N THR A 596 -14.36 -14.27 17.80
CA THR A 596 -15.64 -14.57 17.16
C THR A 596 -16.58 -15.22 18.15
N SER A 597 -17.84 -14.81 18.14
CA SER A 597 -18.91 -15.39 18.95
C SER A 597 -20.21 -15.46 18.14
N ALA A 598 -21.26 -16.05 18.69
CA ALA A 598 -22.59 -16.06 18.07
C ALA A 598 -23.13 -14.65 17.80
N ASP A 599 -22.75 -13.67 18.62
CA ASP A 599 -23.14 -12.26 18.47
C ASP A 599 -22.27 -11.48 17.46
N GLY A 600 -21.28 -12.12 16.83
CA GLY A 600 -20.37 -11.53 15.86
C GLY A 600 -18.94 -11.35 16.41
N LEU A 601 -18.21 -10.41 15.80
CA LEU A 601 -16.83 -10.09 16.17
C LEU A 601 -16.78 -9.22 17.42
N SER A 602 -15.86 -9.54 18.33
CA SER A 602 -15.61 -8.74 19.53
C SER A 602 -14.14 -8.42 19.71
N GLU A 603 -13.88 -7.23 20.22
CA GLU A 603 -12.55 -6.69 20.52
C GLU A 603 -12.50 -6.33 22.00
N ARG A 604 -11.40 -6.68 22.70
CA ARG A 604 -11.22 -6.41 24.13
C ARG A 604 -9.84 -5.84 24.40
N HIS A 605 -9.74 -4.86 25.29
CA HIS A 605 -8.45 -4.39 25.74
C HIS A 605 -7.92 -5.26 26.86
N ALA A 606 -6.65 -5.56 26.80
CA ALA A 606 -5.94 -6.37 27.78
C ALA A 606 -4.59 -5.75 28.13
N LEU A 607 -4.12 -6.03 29.35
CA LEU A 607 -2.75 -5.77 29.79
C LEU A 607 -2.09 -7.10 30.12
N GLY A 608 -1.00 -7.41 29.44
CA GLY A 608 -0.13 -8.57 29.69
C GLY A 608 1.14 -8.17 30.43
N LEU A 609 1.61 -9.02 31.38
CA LEU A 609 2.91 -8.89 32.00
C LEU A 609 3.66 -10.22 31.86
N TRP A 610 4.98 -10.17 31.67
CA TRP A 610 5.85 -11.36 31.59
C TRP A 610 7.14 -11.11 32.37
N LEU A 611 7.49 -12.05 33.26
CA LEU A 611 8.75 -12.06 33.99
C LEU A 611 9.53 -13.32 33.66
N ALA A 612 10.80 -13.17 33.32
CA ALA A 612 11.70 -14.29 33.01
C ALA A 612 13.09 -14.05 33.64
N GLY A 613 13.81 -15.12 34.01
CA GLY A 613 15.15 -15.01 34.56
C GLY A 613 15.18 -14.48 35.99
N SER A 614 15.79 -13.33 36.22
CA SER A 614 15.93 -12.65 37.54
C SER A 614 15.15 -11.35 37.56
N TYR A 615 14.42 -11.13 38.67
CA TYR A 615 13.69 -9.87 38.91
C TYR A 615 13.50 -9.60 40.44
N PRO A 616 13.86 -8.41 40.95
CA PRO A 616 14.69 -7.43 40.24
C PRO A 616 16.02 -8.00 39.80
N GLY A 617 16.70 -7.38 38.86
CA GLY A 617 17.98 -7.87 38.34
C GLY A 617 19.05 -8.06 39.41
N PRO A 618 20.17 -8.71 39.08
CA PRO A 618 21.22 -9.04 40.07
C PRO A 618 21.80 -7.77 40.71
N HIS A 619 21.97 -7.82 42.05
CA HIS A 619 22.51 -6.71 42.84
C HIS A 619 23.62 -7.22 43.78
N TRP A 620 24.67 -6.44 43.93
CA TRP A 620 25.87 -6.82 44.71
C TRP A 620 25.55 -7.17 46.19
N MET A 621 24.51 -6.59 46.79
CA MET A 621 24.12 -6.83 48.18
C MET A 621 23.12 -7.97 48.34
N THR A 622 22.15 -8.09 47.42
CA THR A 622 21.08 -9.08 47.54
C THR A 622 21.31 -10.33 46.67
N GLY A 623 22.35 -10.29 45.84
CA GLY A 623 22.62 -11.36 44.91
C GLY A 623 21.65 -11.43 43.75
N GLU A 624 21.56 -12.58 43.10
CA GLU A 624 20.62 -12.87 42.01
C GLU A 624 19.30 -13.35 42.61
N ALA A 625 18.23 -12.61 42.35
CA ALA A 625 16.86 -12.94 42.75
C ALA A 625 16.13 -13.57 41.56
N LYS A 626 16.08 -14.89 41.48
CA LYS A 626 15.27 -15.57 40.46
C LYS A 626 13.81 -15.16 40.57
N ILE A 627 13.13 -15.09 39.43
CA ILE A 627 11.69 -14.80 39.40
C ILE A 627 10.95 -15.74 40.37
N ASN A 628 10.00 -15.17 41.08
CA ASN A 628 9.11 -15.96 41.91
C ASN A 628 7.68 -15.42 41.80
N PHE A 629 6.71 -16.24 42.12
CA PHE A 629 5.30 -15.92 42.01
C PHE A 629 4.90 -14.65 42.78
N PHE A 630 5.50 -14.44 44.00
CA PHE A 630 5.18 -13.29 44.84
C PHE A 630 5.68 -11.98 44.27
N ALA A 631 6.74 -11.96 43.45
CA ALA A 631 7.18 -10.78 42.74
C ALA A 631 6.12 -10.34 41.70
N LEU A 632 5.61 -11.25 40.87
CA LEU A 632 4.53 -10.95 39.93
C LEU A 632 3.26 -10.54 40.66
N LYS A 633 2.87 -11.28 41.71
CA LYS A 633 1.70 -10.95 42.53
C LYS A 633 1.83 -9.54 43.13
N GLY A 634 3.00 -9.19 43.65
CA GLY A 634 3.25 -7.84 44.19
C GLY A 634 3.08 -6.73 43.16
N LEU A 635 3.57 -6.92 41.94
CA LEU A 635 3.38 -5.98 40.83
C LEU A 635 1.90 -5.76 40.50
N VAL A 636 1.13 -6.84 40.34
CA VAL A 636 -0.29 -6.74 39.98
C VAL A 636 -1.13 -6.18 41.12
N LEU A 637 -0.90 -6.62 42.36
CA LEU A 637 -1.58 -6.03 43.52
C LEU A 637 -1.21 -4.57 43.75
N GLY A 638 0.06 -4.21 43.57
CA GLY A 638 0.52 -2.82 43.66
C GLY A 638 -0.16 -1.96 42.60
N LEU A 639 -0.31 -2.47 41.37
CA LEU A 639 -1.10 -1.79 40.33
C LEU A 639 -2.56 -1.61 40.78
N CYS A 640 -3.23 -2.64 41.26
CA CYS A 640 -4.61 -2.54 41.75
C CYS A 640 -4.73 -1.52 42.89
N HIS A 641 -3.84 -1.55 43.87
CA HIS A 641 -3.81 -0.61 44.99
C HIS A 641 -3.59 0.83 44.55
N ARG A 642 -2.72 1.04 43.54
CA ARG A 642 -2.49 2.39 42.97
C ARG A 642 -3.77 3.05 42.46
N PHE A 643 -4.73 2.26 42.05
CA PHE A 643 -6.03 2.70 41.55
C PHE A 643 -7.17 2.53 42.61
N GLY A 644 -6.82 2.17 43.84
CA GLY A 644 -7.79 1.98 44.90
C GLY A 644 -8.69 0.77 44.77
N LEU A 645 -8.24 -0.22 43.96
CA LEU A 645 -8.98 -1.46 43.77
C LEU A 645 -8.65 -2.48 44.89
N HIS A 646 -9.68 -2.95 45.57
CA HIS A 646 -9.57 -4.06 46.51
C HIS A 646 -9.90 -5.36 45.80
N THR A 647 -8.93 -6.29 45.75
CA THR A 647 -9.03 -7.55 45.06
C THR A 647 -9.32 -8.70 46.03
N GLU A 648 -10.09 -9.65 45.56
CA GLU A 648 -10.30 -10.97 46.19
C GLU A 648 -9.46 -11.98 45.42
N GLU A 649 -8.79 -12.88 46.18
CA GLU A 649 -7.88 -13.88 45.60
C GLU A 649 -8.52 -15.27 45.63
N GLN A 650 -8.45 -15.96 44.52
CA GLN A 650 -8.89 -17.34 44.40
C GLN A 650 -7.81 -18.18 43.70
N GLY A 651 -7.52 -19.35 44.23
CA GLY A 651 -6.66 -20.31 43.55
C GLY A 651 -7.19 -20.65 42.17
N MET A 652 -6.31 -20.74 41.21
CA MET A 652 -6.61 -21.05 39.81
C MET A 652 -5.92 -22.38 39.48
N GLU A 653 -6.69 -23.37 39.05
CA GLU A 653 -6.14 -24.59 38.48
C GLU A 653 -5.53 -24.31 37.10
N ALA A 654 -4.81 -25.27 36.54
CA ALA A 654 -4.25 -25.14 35.19
C ALA A 654 -5.35 -24.91 34.16
N GLU A 655 -5.26 -23.78 33.46
CA GLU A 655 -6.19 -23.47 32.37
C GLU A 655 -5.82 -24.19 31.07
N GLY A 656 -4.74 -24.92 31.02
CA GLY A 656 -4.21 -25.51 29.80
C GLY A 656 -3.88 -24.49 28.70
N GLY A 657 -2.66 -24.49 28.22
CA GLY A 657 -2.23 -23.61 27.16
C GLY A 657 -1.74 -22.21 27.55
N GLU A 658 -2.30 -21.58 28.58
CA GLU A 658 -1.76 -20.29 29.06
C GLU A 658 -1.07 -20.41 30.42
N PHE A 659 -1.77 -20.93 31.42
CA PHE A 659 -1.26 -21.04 32.79
C PHE A 659 -1.22 -22.48 33.31
N ALA A 660 -0.10 -22.87 33.91
CA ALA A 660 0.05 -24.14 34.62
C ALA A 660 -0.57 -24.14 36.02
N GLY A 661 -1.10 -23.00 36.43
CA GLY A 661 -1.69 -22.76 37.74
C GLY A 661 -1.29 -21.39 38.28
N GLY A 662 -2.01 -20.90 39.27
CA GLY A 662 -1.77 -19.57 39.85
C GLY A 662 -2.94 -19.06 40.68
N ILE A 663 -3.22 -17.78 40.57
CA ILE A 663 -4.40 -17.15 41.22
C ILE A 663 -5.18 -16.30 40.22
N GLN A 664 -6.48 -16.22 40.46
CA GLN A 664 -7.39 -15.27 39.85
C GLN A 664 -7.67 -14.14 40.83
N LEU A 665 -7.59 -12.92 40.37
CA LEU A 665 -8.00 -11.74 41.13
C LEU A 665 -9.36 -11.27 40.63
N SER A 666 -10.24 -10.97 41.58
CA SER A 666 -11.60 -10.45 41.30
C SER A 666 -11.81 -9.11 42.02
N VAL A 667 -12.64 -8.27 41.48
CA VAL A 667 -13.11 -7.02 42.11
C VAL A 667 -14.64 -7.03 42.10
N GLY A 668 -15.22 -6.99 43.32
CA GLY A 668 -16.68 -7.06 43.46
C GLY A 668 -17.29 -8.33 42.84
N GLY A 669 -16.64 -9.47 43.00
CA GLY A 669 -17.02 -10.76 42.48
C GLY A 669 -16.84 -10.96 40.97
N GLN A 670 -16.26 -9.96 40.25
CA GLN A 670 -16.00 -10.08 38.82
C GLN A 670 -14.49 -10.36 38.58
N PRO A 671 -14.14 -11.38 37.78
CA PRO A 671 -12.76 -11.67 37.42
C PRO A 671 -12.09 -10.47 36.75
N LEU A 672 -10.90 -10.10 37.24
CA LEU A 672 -10.13 -8.97 36.76
C LEU A 672 -8.81 -9.39 36.12
N ALA A 673 -8.07 -10.28 36.80
CA ALA A 673 -6.75 -10.73 36.35
C ALA A 673 -6.51 -12.21 36.67
N SER A 674 -5.78 -12.87 35.78
CA SER A 674 -5.17 -14.20 36.03
C SER A 674 -3.66 -14.06 36.02
N LEU A 675 -2.96 -14.65 36.99
CA LEU A 675 -1.51 -14.60 37.08
C LEU A 675 -0.94 -15.91 37.63
N GLY A 676 0.18 -16.34 37.06
CA GLY A 676 0.76 -17.59 37.37
C GLY A 676 1.97 -17.98 36.52
N TRP A 677 2.38 -19.23 36.69
CA TRP A 677 3.38 -19.83 35.82
C TRP A 677 2.76 -20.12 34.45
N VAL A 678 3.51 -19.78 33.39
CA VAL A 678 3.11 -20.09 32.01
C VAL A 678 3.14 -21.61 31.82
N ASP A 679 2.13 -22.13 31.13
CA ASP A 679 1.99 -23.55 30.82
C ASP A 679 3.10 -24.03 29.86
N ASP A 680 3.53 -25.28 30.01
CA ASP A 680 4.55 -25.92 29.18
C ASP A 680 4.17 -25.93 27.68
N TRP A 681 2.87 -26.00 27.37
CA TRP A 681 2.42 -25.92 26.00
C TRP A 681 2.76 -24.55 25.37
N ALA A 682 2.47 -23.46 26.08
CA ALA A 682 2.78 -22.10 25.59
C ALA A 682 4.29 -21.84 25.49
N LEU A 683 5.07 -22.33 26.47
CA LEU A 683 6.51 -22.25 26.43
C LEU A 683 7.10 -22.97 25.21
N LYS A 684 6.58 -24.15 24.89
CA LYS A 684 6.97 -24.91 23.68
C LYS A 684 6.60 -24.19 22.39
N GLN A 685 5.41 -23.54 22.31
CA GLN A 685 5.02 -22.76 21.14
C GLN A 685 5.98 -21.59 20.85
N ALA A 686 6.57 -21.02 21.89
CA ALA A 686 7.55 -19.92 21.80
C ALA A 686 9.02 -20.41 21.80
N ASP A 687 9.27 -21.73 21.79
CA ASP A 687 10.62 -22.31 21.86
C ASP A 687 11.41 -21.80 23.09
N LEU A 688 10.77 -21.78 24.25
CA LEU A 688 11.33 -21.36 25.52
C LEU A 688 11.62 -22.57 26.42
N LYS A 689 12.82 -22.60 27.01
CA LYS A 689 13.24 -23.63 27.96
C LYS A 689 13.23 -23.16 29.43
N GLN A 690 13.29 -21.84 29.62
CA GLN A 690 13.23 -21.23 30.95
C GLN A 690 11.78 -20.99 31.38
N PRO A 691 11.51 -21.08 32.70
CA PRO A 691 10.20 -20.78 33.22
C PRO A 691 9.89 -19.27 33.04
N VAL A 692 8.63 -18.97 32.78
CA VAL A 692 8.11 -17.60 32.68
C VAL A 692 6.90 -17.47 33.60
N LEU A 693 6.82 -16.36 34.31
CA LEU A 693 5.64 -15.93 35.03
C LEU A 693 4.88 -14.90 34.17
N ALA A 694 3.57 -15.02 34.06
CA ALA A 694 2.76 -14.09 33.33
C ALA A 694 1.52 -13.65 34.11
N ALA A 695 1.03 -12.46 33.76
CA ALA A 695 -0.28 -11.98 34.19
C ALA A 695 -1.09 -11.51 32.96
N ARG A 696 -2.39 -11.79 32.99
CA ARG A 696 -3.38 -11.30 32.03
C ARG A 696 -4.43 -10.51 32.79
N ILE A 697 -4.59 -9.22 32.47
CA ILE A 697 -5.53 -8.31 33.10
C ILE A 697 -6.55 -7.87 32.06
N ASP A 698 -7.83 -8.03 32.34
CA ASP A 698 -8.93 -7.47 31.56
C ASP A 698 -8.94 -5.94 31.79
N TRP A 699 -8.38 -5.22 30.83
CA TRP A 699 -8.19 -3.78 30.94
C TRP A 699 -9.49 -3.00 30.87
N ASP A 700 -10.48 -3.48 30.12
CA ASP A 700 -11.78 -2.82 30.08
C ASP A 700 -12.49 -2.88 31.44
N ARG A 701 -12.44 -4.06 32.10
CA ARG A 701 -12.95 -4.20 33.48
C ARG A 701 -12.15 -3.41 34.48
N PHE A 702 -10.82 -3.37 34.32
CA PHE A 702 -9.95 -2.57 35.18
C PHE A 702 -10.32 -1.08 35.12
N VAL A 703 -10.43 -0.51 33.92
CA VAL A 703 -10.85 0.88 33.69
C VAL A 703 -12.23 1.14 34.28
N LYS A 704 -13.19 0.24 34.04
CA LYS A 704 -14.55 0.36 34.59
C LYS A 704 -14.59 0.33 36.12
N ALA A 705 -13.76 -0.50 36.74
CA ALA A 705 -13.63 -0.58 38.19
C ALA A 705 -12.95 0.68 38.77
N ALA A 706 -11.80 1.05 38.19
CA ALA A 706 -11.01 2.22 38.64
C ALA A 706 -11.79 3.55 38.52
N SER A 707 -12.59 3.71 37.45
CA SER A 707 -13.41 4.91 37.24
C SER A 707 -14.51 5.10 38.26
N ARG A 708 -14.84 4.05 39.00
CA ARG A 708 -15.87 4.08 40.07
C ARG A 708 -15.30 4.35 41.45
N VAL A 709 -13.97 4.32 41.62
CA VAL A 709 -13.31 4.51 42.89
C VAL A 709 -13.44 5.98 43.31
N LYS A 710 -14.00 6.21 44.47
CA LYS A 710 -14.01 7.53 45.09
C LYS A 710 -12.85 7.66 46.08
N ILE A 711 -11.91 8.52 45.77
CA ILE A 711 -10.81 8.85 46.66
C ILE A 711 -11.33 9.66 47.82
N THR A 712 -11.19 9.14 49.04
CA THR A 712 -11.58 9.83 50.27
C THR A 712 -10.36 10.00 51.15
N TYR A 713 -10.06 11.23 51.50
CA TYR A 713 -9.03 11.52 52.47
C TYR A 713 -9.45 11.04 53.85
N ARG A 714 -8.56 10.34 54.55
CA ARG A 714 -8.67 10.01 55.99
C ARG A 714 -7.42 10.47 56.70
N GLU A 715 -7.58 11.22 57.78
CA GLU A 715 -6.47 11.62 58.62
C GLU A 715 -5.81 10.37 59.26
N PRO A 716 -4.46 10.23 59.20
CA PRO A 716 -3.77 9.17 59.88
C PRO A 716 -4.07 9.17 61.35
N SER A 717 -4.28 8.00 61.95
CA SER A 717 -4.54 7.90 63.42
C SER A 717 -3.37 8.40 64.21
N LYS A 718 -3.66 9.14 65.27
CA LYS A 718 -2.70 9.62 66.27
C LYS A 718 -2.32 8.53 67.29
N PHE A 719 -3.04 7.41 67.30
CA PHE A 719 -2.85 6.33 68.25
C PHE A 719 -1.97 5.22 67.61
N PRO A 720 -1.19 4.51 68.45
CA PRO A 720 -0.28 3.47 67.99
C PRO A 720 -1.05 2.22 67.59
N LYS A 721 -0.52 1.53 66.53
CA LYS A 721 -0.95 0.20 66.19
C LYS A 721 -0.40 -0.82 67.20
N VAL A 722 -1.18 -1.88 67.49
CA VAL A 722 -0.77 -3.01 68.33
C VAL A 722 -0.73 -4.25 67.44
N THR A 723 0.34 -5.01 67.50
CA THR A 723 0.48 -6.27 66.75
C THR A 723 0.49 -7.45 67.71
N ARG A 724 -0.09 -8.58 67.29
CA ARG A 724 -0.01 -9.88 67.95
C ARG A 724 0.26 -10.98 66.94
N ASP A 725 1.11 -11.89 67.29
CA ASP A 725 1.44 -13.05 66.49
C ASP A 725 0.73 -14.28 67.01
N LEU A 726 0.29 -15.15 66.12
CA LEU A 726 -0.39 -16.42 66.39
C LEU A 726 0.21 -17.47 65.49
N ALA A 727 0.75 -18.52 66.08
CA ALA A 727 1.24 -19.68 65.34
C ALA A 727 0.17 -20.81 65.39
N LEU A 728 -0.40 -21.12 64.20
CA LEU A 728 -1.46 -22.07 64.05
C LEU A 728 -0.94 -23.34 63.37
N ILE A 729 -1.13 -24.51 64.03
CA ILE A 729 -0.87 -25.81 63.40
C ILE A 729 -2.13 -26.18 62.60
N VAL A 730 -1.95 -26.44 61.31
CA VAL A 730 -3.02 -26.78 60.39
C VAL A 730 -2.65 -28.03 59.60
N ASP A 731 -3.64 -28.63 58.96
CA ASP A 731 -3.44 -29.68 58.00
C ASP A 731 -2.63 -29.21 56.82
N ALA A 732 -1.68 -29.99 56.31
CA ALA A 732 -0.86 -29.58 55.16
C ALA A 732 -1.67 -29.41 53.87
N SER A 733 -2.87 -29.97 53.82
CA SER A 733 -3.78 -29.76 52.71
C SER A 733 -4.57 -28.45 52.76
N LEU A 734 -4.62 -27.80 53.96
CA LEU A 734 -5.33 -26.51 54.12
C LEU A 734 -4.54 -25.37 53.50
N SER A 735 -5.14 -24.72 52.55
CA SER A 735 -4.54 -23.53 51.93
C SER A 735 -4.57 -22.31 52.88
N TYR A 736 -3.60 -21.42 52.77
CA TYR A 736 -3.61 -20.12 53.45
C TYR A 736 -4.91 -19.33 53.15
N GLY A 737 -5.42 -19.38 51.90
CA GLY A 737 -6.64 -18.70 51.51
C GLY A 737 -7.87 -19.14 52.31
N GLU A 738 -8.02 -20.42 52.57
CA GLU A 738 -9.11 -20.97 53.38
C GLU A 738 -9.01 -20.52 54.84
N LEU A 739 -7.82 -20.59 55.45
CA LEU A 739 -7.57 -20.07 56.79
C LEU A 739 -7.85 -18.57 56.88
N TYR A 740 -7.32 -17.79 55.95
CA TYR A 740 -7.54 -16.36 55.87
C TYR A 740 -9.02 -15.99 55.71
N THR A 741 -9.76 -16.68 54.86
CA THR A 741 -11.21 -16.48 54.67
C THR A 741 -11.97 -16.74 55.97
N CYS A 742 -11.64 -17.84 56.65
CA CYS A 742 -12.22 -18.15 57.97
C CYS A 742 -11.95 -17.04 59.03
N LEU A 743 -10.71 -16.58 59.10
CA LEU A 743 -10.33 -15.50 60.04
C LEU A 743 -11.02 -14.16 59.72
N ARG A 744 -11.21 -13.85 58.49
CA ARG A 744 -11.90 -12.64 58.03
C ARG A 744 -13.38 -12.58 58.32
N GLN A 745 -14.01 -13.71 58.63
CA GLN A 745 -15.39 -13.78 59.09
C GLN A 745 -15.60 -13.23 60.49
N VAL A 746 -14.52 -13.20 61.28
CA VAL A 746 -14.56 -12.59 62.65
C VAL A 746 -14.75 -11.08 62.57
N LYS A 747 -15.92 -10.62 63.00
CA LYS A 747 -16.23 -9.19 63.02
C LYS A 747 -15.51 -8.48 64.18
N GLU A 748 -14.28 -8.01 63.91
CA GLU A 748 -13.50 -7.22 64.86
C GLU A 748 -13.17 -5.86 64.26
N LYS A 749 -13.75 -4.79 64.86
CA LYS A 749 -13.65 -3.42 64.31
C LYS A 749 -12.27 -2.81 64.35
N THR A 750 -11.44 -3.27 65.26
CA THR A 750 -10.09 -2.73 65.45
C THR A 750 -9.05 -3.42 64.57
N LEU A 751 -9.41 -4.54 63.96
CA LEU A 751 -8.50 -5.24 63.03
C LEU A 751 -8.24 -4.42 61.78
N GLN A 752 -6.95 -4.17 61.51
CA GLN A 752 -6.47 -3.50 60.33
C GLN A 752 -5.93 -4.48 59.25
N GLY A 753 -5.28 -5.55 59.68
CA GLY A 753 -4.71 -6.52 58.79
C GLY A 753 -4.35 -7.84 59.44
N ILE A 754 -4.29 -8.91 58.63
CA ILE A 754 -3.78 -10.23 58.96
C ILE A 754 -2.69 -10.58 57.94
N GLU A 755 -1.51 -10.88 58.41
CA GLU A 755 -0.35 -11.18 57.53
C GLU A 755 0.23 -12.55 57.89
N LEU A 756 0.56 -13.35 56.86
CA LEU A 756 1.34 -14.55 57.02
C LEU A 756 2.82 -14.18 56.95
N PHE A 757 3.56 -14.36 58.04
CA PHE A 757 4.98 -13.98 58.08
C PHE A 757 5.91 -15.21 58.18
N ASP A 758 5.37 -16.39 58.51
CA ASP A 758 6.16 -17.64 58.58
C ASP A 758 5.33 -18.88 58.22
N VAL A 759 5.95 -19.79 57.53
CA VAL A 759 5.41 -21.14 57.23
C VAL A 759 6.43 -22.16 57.59
N TYR A 760 6.18 -22.89 58.68
CA TYR A 760 7.09 -23.87 59.16
C TYR A 760 6.57 -25.30 58.92
N GLN A 761 7.44 -26.11 58.31
CA GLN A 761 7.24 -27.55 58.13
C GLN A 761 8.52 -28.27 58.61
N GLY A 762 8.42 -29.11 59.61
CA GLY A 762 9.62 -29.72 60.13
C GLY A 762 9.36 -30.67 61.29
N LYS A 763 10.48 -31.26 61.85
CA LYS A 763 10.50 -32.37 62.82
C LYS A 763 9.71 -32.15 64.11
N ASN A 764 9.32 -30.90 64.41
CA ASN A 764 8.59 -30.57 65.66
C ASN A 764 7.07 -30.42 65.43
N LEU A 765 6.56 -30.86 64.29
CA LEU A 765 5.14 -30.93 63.98
C LEU A 765 4.69 -32.37 63.72
N PRO A 766 3.44 -32.71 64.02
CA PRO A 766 2.89 -34.00 63.61
C PRO A 766 2.98 -34.19 62.09
N ASP A 767 3.11 -35.46 61.65
CA ASP A 767 3.11 -35.79 60.22
C ASP A 767 1.86 -35.26 59.53
N GLY A 768 1.99 -34.67 58.37
CA GLY A 768 0.89 -34.12 57.60
C GLY A 768 0.39 -32.75 58.10
N LYS A 769 1.13 -32.10 59.00
CA LYS A 769 0.81 -30.75 59.52
C LYS A 769 1.86 -29.74 59.15
N LEU A 770 1.46 -28.48 59.09
CA LEU A 770 2.34 -27.30 58.99
C LEU A 770 1.87 -26.23 59.95
N SER A 771 2.76 -25.29 60.23
CA SER A 771 2.44 -24.16 61.11
C SER A 771 2.48 -22.84 60.32
N TYR A 772 1.40 -22.10 60.36
CA TYR A 772 1.31 -20.77 59.84
C TYR A 772 1.54 -19.74 60.96
N GLY A 773 2.58 -18.91 60.82
CA GLY A 773 2.84 -17.74 61.65
C GLY A 773 2.05 -16.55 61.14
N MET A 774 1.00 -16.20 61.89
CA MET A 774 0.08 -15.13 61.49
C MET A 774 0.25 -13.90 62.38
N ARG A 775 0.38 -12.73 61.79
CA ARG A 775 0.44 -11.43 62.46
C ARG A 775 -0.85 -10.67 62.28
N PHE A 776 -1.45 -10.26 63.38
CA PHE A 776 -2.65 -9.47 63.46
C PHE A 776 -2.29 -8.06 63.88
N THR A 777 -2.71 -7.09 63.12
CA THR A 777 -2.52 -5.66 63.39
C THR A 777 -3.84 -5.00 63.79
N PHE A 778 -3.88 -4.40 64.95
CA PHE A 778 -5.06 -3.72 65.50
C PHE A 778 -4.82 -2.23 65.69
N LEU A 779 -5.84 -1.42 65.44
CA LEU A 779 -5.85 0.03 65.64
C LEU A 779 -7.27 0.52 65.93
N ASP A 780 -7.41 1.33 66.97
CA ASP A 780 -8.58 2.15 67.20
C ASP A 780 -8.26 3.60 66.79
N PRO A 781 -8.97 4.23 65.88
CA PRO A 781 -8.68 5.57 65.45
C PRO A 781 -8.96 6.65 66.53
N ASN A 782 -9.69 6.33 67.59
CA ASN A 782 -10.15 7.27 68.62
C ASN A 782 -9.43 7.11 69.95
N LYS A 783 -8.75 5.99 70.26
CA LYS A 783 -8.09 5.74 71.51
C LYS A 783 -6.96 4.70 71.40
N THR A 784 -6.06 4.72 72.34
CA THR A 784 -5.06 3.67 72.49
C THR A 784 -5.71 2.34 72.99
N LEU A 785 -5.40 1.25 72.28
CA LEU A 785 -5.91 -0.09 72.63
C LEU A 785 -5.20 -0.60 73.90
N GLN A 786 -5.96 -1.24 74.80
CA GLN A 786 -5.44 -1.92 75.98
C GLN A 786 -5.19 -3.39 75.70
N ASP A 787 -4.20 -3.99 76.31
CA ASP A 787 -3.83 -5.40 76.09
C ASP A 787 -5.00 -6.38 76.25
N ALA A 788 -5.82 -6.19 77.28
CA ALA A 788 -6.99 -7.06 77.49
C ALA A 788 -8.03 -7.01 76.34
N GLN A 789 -8.14 -5.86 75.62
CA GLN A 789 -9.03 -5.77 74.47
C GLN A 789 -8.47 -6.51 73.26
N VAL A 790 -7.14 -6.42 73.07
CA VAL A 790 -6.44 -7.11 71.96
C VAL A 790 -6.41 -8.61 72.18
N ASP A 791 -6.12 -9.04 73.43
CA ASP A 791 -6.10 -10.45 73.79
C ASP A 791 -7.51 -11.06 73.67
N GLY A 792 -8.57 -10.33 74.02
CA GLY A 792 -9.95 -10.75 73.79
C GLY A 792 -10.31 -10.90 72.33
N ALA A 793 -9.72 -10.00 71.45
CA ALA A 793 -9.85 -10.15 69.99
C ALA A 793 -9.07 -11.34 69.47
N MET A 794 -7.85 -11.58 69.91
CA MET A 794 -7.03 -12.74 69.54
C MET A 794 -7.72 -14.07 69.91
N ALA A 795 -8.36 -14.16 71.10
CA ALA A 795 -9.15 -15.36 71.48
C ALA A 795 -10.28 -15.67 70.53
N LYS A 796 -10.94 -14.64 69.93
CA LYS A 796 -11.99 -14.82 68.91
C LYS A 796 -11.39 -15.39 67.61
N PHE A 797 -10.19 -14.91 67.19
CA PHE A 797 -9.52 -15.41 65.98
C PHE A 797 -9.05 -16.84 66.15
N LEU A 798 -8.45 -17.17 67.32
CA LEU A 798 -8.04 -18.53 67.65
C LEU A 798 -9.26 -19.45 67.59
N LYS A 799 -10.32 -19.13 68.28
CA LYS A 799 -11.56 -19.93 68.31
C LYS A 799 -12.13 -20.12 66.90
N ALA A 800 -12.14 -19.03 66.09
CA ALA A 800 -12.64 -19.15 64.73
C ALA A 800 -11.78 -20.09 63.87
N ALA A 801 -10.46 -20.09 64.05
CA ALA A 801 -9.56 -20.99 63.38
C ALA A 801 -9.74 -22.45 63.85
N GLU A 802 -9.94 -22.70 65.15
CA GLU A 802 -10.23 -24.00 65.71
C GLU A 802 -11.55 -24.56 65.18
N ASP A 803 -12.64 -23.77 65.31
CA ASP A 803 -13.98 -24.19 64.92
C ASP A 803 -14.17 -24.30 63.40
N GLY A 804 -13.52 -23.42 62.60
CA GLY A 804 -13.77 -23.34 61.16
C GLY A 804 -12.89 -24.22 60.30
N VAL A 805 -11.61 -24.39 60.65
CA VAL A 805 -10.63 -25.15 59.84
C VAL A 805 -9.84 -26.17 60.64
N GLY A 806 -10.22 -26.43 61.87
CA GLY A 806 -9.53 -27.44 62.71
C GLY A 806 -8.09 -27.08 63.05
N ALA A 807 -7.73 -25.79 63.07
CA ALA A 807 -6.41 -25.35 63.48
C ALA A 807 -6.21 -25.48 64.98
N SER A 808 -4.95 -25.62 65.43
CA SER A 808 -4.63 -25.62 66.83
C SER A 808 -3.45 -24.69 67.12
N LEU A 809 -3.39 -24.10 68.29
CA LEU A 809 -2.26 -23.26 68.67
C LEU A 809 -0.99 -24.10 68.74
N ARG A 810 0.14 -23.58 68.22
CA ARG A 810 1.46 -24.23 68.31
C ARG A 810 2.07 -24.04 69.70
#